data_2657119357854212bcc2cd6f8c5fa5b6
#
_entry.id   2657119357854212bcc2cd6f8c5fa5b6
#
_cell.length_a   1.000
_cell.length_b   1.000
_cell.length_c   1.000
_cell.angle_alpha   90.00
_cell.angle_beta   90.00
_cell.angle_gamma   90.00
#
_symmetry.space_group_name_H-M   'P 1'
#
loop_
_entity.id
_entity.type
_entity.pdbx_description
1 polymer ?
#
loop_
_entity_poly.entity_id
_entity_poly.type
_entity_poly.pdbx_seq_one_letter_code
_entity_poly.pdbx_strand_id
1 'polypeptide(L)'
;MSYGANMNRLIPIIFLLLTTGLFAQNGSIAGKILDKKTDTPLPGVNIILKGTYYGAASDADGNYTIKNVAPGSYTLEISFIGYKTTQFTGTKVTANTKTTVDVKLEETSLTLTQDVVIIGEKPLLDVEETQSKKTVSSEDIELAVVENVTDVIAQQAGVVSSDNSLHIRGGRAYENAFLLDGVSVQDPLAGTGFGLQISANSLEEVEVITGGFNAEFGQATSGIVNVKTKEGSVRFYNGYLSYKTDNIADRSNPHVFNIDIVEISLSGPEPITSFLLPALGLEFPGEISFFSNLYVGLSDGITQGYYKPTKSAQLNSSTFYGTRFAPKFENSWYGLAKLTYKVTPTFKIAYSFNQSVSINQNSQSLQSNLEYVEPSPGYQYEFQNILENANAFTHKNIYNTVSVTHTLNTKTFYEIKFSKFLTNLRTDANGLDWRLYRQPKDIPNFPVEYYNIGRDTVGVIPGDGFWDVGNPYTWHDHYLDEFSVTGDVTSFFDEKNKFKAGFKLQFQEMQVVDIYQPWVGTLGLNNDIYKVNPAIAALYAQDNINFGGMILNFGLRLDVWFPGKYVDDAVKNPDVVTIPDEVRKNYYDDSFKFFGDRYFKARLSPRLGISHPITNSQTLFFSYGHFSKWPKPQYVYAKLDPYNSQSSFQRFGNPNLKPETTVAYELGVKTQFTDDDVLTVTAYYKDIFDYINTRTARISSPRFASQRFTTYVNADYARSRGVEFEYQKRVGKWFRGTAVFSYSEVTGKSSSADEGVLIAQGTLEESIKEQYAPWDRPITATLIANFYVAKDEALFGFGNGILDDYNVNLRFFFQSGKRYTPAVFTGSYEVDGRPQYDYVRGERYTAIADDWFYIDLNFEKYLKIGQFRFSVFVEVNNLLDRQNSAIINPVTGRAYEYGDPTPGSWNDPLYPDLQAPLNPYPYNPARYLTRRNVKLGVSFKF
;
A
#
# COMPACT_ATOMS: atom_id res chain seq x y z
N MET A 1 -26.97 39.34 -6.16
CA MET A 1 -26.59 39.95 -7.44
C MET A 1 -25.58 39.02 -8.07
N SER A 2 -26.07 38.23 -8.89
CA SER A 2 -25.91 37.79 -10.27
C SER A 2 -24.45 37.80 -10.77
N TYR A 3 -23.84 36.63 -10.74
CA TYR A 3 -22.76 36.20 -11.65
C TYR A 3 -23.05 34.75 -12.07
N GLY A 4 -23.98 34.61 -12.97
CA GLY A 4 -24.35 33.31 -13.52
C GLY A 4 -24.83 33.48 -14.96
N ALA A 5 -23.93 33.81 -15.88
CA ALA A 5 -24.22 33.76 -17.30
C ALA A 5 -23.02 34.01 -18.20
N ASN A 6 -22.05 33.09 -18.25
CA ASN A 6 -21.07 33.09 -19.36
C ASN A 6 -20.39 31.73 -19.64
N MET A 7 -20.80 30.66 -18.96
CA MET A 7 -20.17 29.33 -19.18
C MET A 7 -20.82 28.51 -20.30
N ASN A 8 -22.03 28.86 -20.75
CA ASN A 8 -22.75 28.13 -21.80
C ASN A 8 -22.39 28.52 -23.24
N ARG A 9 -21.48 29.46 -23.45
CA ARG A 9 -21.08 29.87 -24.81
C ARG A 9 -19.73 29.33 -25.28
N LEU A 10 -18.94 28.65 -24.39
CA LEU A 10 -17.65 28.05 -24.73
C LEU A 10 -17.74 26.57 -25.12
N ILE A 11 -18.80 25.89 -24.75
CA ILE A 11 -18.98 24.45 -25.07
C ILE A 11 -19.15 24.18 -26.57
N PRO A 12 -19.89 24.98 -27.38
CA PRO A 12 -19.97 24.69 -28.82
C PRO A 12 -18.72 25.04 -29.62
N ILE A 13 -17.80 25.86 -29.11
CA ILE A 13 -16.57 26.20 -29.82
C ILE A 13 -15.54 25.10 -29.67
N ILE A 14 -15.50 24.40 -28.53
CA ILE A 14 -14.63 23.23 -28.31
C ILE A 14 -15.08 22.03 -29.14
N PHE A 15 -16.39 21.88 -29.38
CA PHE A 15 -16.92 20.79 -30.21
C PHE A 15 -16.71 21.03 -31.71
N LEU A 16 -16.56 22.26 -32.14
CA LEU A 16 -16.36 22.61 -33.56
C LEU A 16 -14.87 22.51 -34.00
N LEU A 17 -13.92 22.54 -33.07
CA LEU A 17 -12.49 22.35 -33.34
C LEU A 17 -12.06 20.87 -33.43
N LEU A 18 -12.96 19.93 -33.07
CA LEU A 18 -12.69 18.49 -33.08
C LEU A 18 -13.06 17.77 -34.40
N THR A 19 -13.57 18.49 -35.42
CA THR A 19 -14.07 17.84 -36.65
C THR A 19 -13.21 18.01 -37.90
N THR A 20 -11.98 18.50 -37.80
CA THR A 20 -11.05 18.42 -38.97
C THR A 20 -10.16 17.19 -38.79
N GLY A 21 -10.68 16.00 -39.08
CA GLY A 21 -9.94 14.76 -39.21
C GLY A 21 -8.99 14.85 -40.41
N LEU A 22 -7.71 15.10 -40.15
CA LEU A 22 -6.62 14.78 -41.06
C LEU A 22 -6.50 13.27 -41.13
N PHE A 23 -7.02 12.63 -42.18
CA PHE A 23 -6.72 11.22 -42.49
C PHE A 23 -5.23 11.10 -42.79
N ALA A 24 -4.42 10.69 -41.81
CA ALA A 24 -3.04 10.29 -42.06
C ALA A 24 -3.08 9.02 -42.95
N GLN A 25 -2.61 9.13 -44.16
CA GLN A 25 -2.51 7.98 -45.07
C GLN A 25 -1.28 7.15 -44.64
N ASN A 26 -1.49 5.92 -44.23
CA ASN A 26 -0.45 4.99 -43.76
C ASN A 26 0.30 4.33 -44.93
N GLY A 27 1.56 3.94 -44.70
CA GLY A 27 2.34 3.10 -45.61
C GLY A 27 2.39 1.64 -45.13
N SER A 28 3.23 0.84 -45.74
CA SER A 28 3.51 -0.54 -45.32
C SER A 28 4.99 -0.88 -45.49
N ILE A 29 5.46 -1.82 -44.65
CA ILE A 29 6.80 -2.41 -44.77
C ILE A 29 6.61 -3.89 -45.12
N ALA A 30 7.32 -4.37 -46.11
CA ALA A 30 7.30 -5.78 -46.45
C ALA A 30 8.69 -6.24 -46.89
N GLY A 31 8.91 -7.54 -46.96
CA GLY A 31 10.19 -8.08 -47.37
C GLY A 31 10.22 -9.60 -47.26
N LYS A 32 11.40 -10.16 -47.45
CA LYS A 32 11.65 -11.59 -47.39
C LYS A 32 12.79 -11.88 -46.41
N ILE A 33 12.60 -12.90 -45.57
CA ILE A 33 13.61 -13.34 -44.60
C ILE A 33 14.16 -14.68 -45.07
N LEU A 34 15.48 -14.72 -45.23
CA LEU A 34 16.22 -15.91 -45.69
C LEU A 34 17.31 -16.27 -44.66
N ASP A 35 17.69 -17.51 -44.65
CA ASP A 35 18.94 -17.96 -43.99
C ASP A 35 20.14 -17.45 -44.81
N LYS A 36 21.12 -16.84 -44.10
CA LYS A 36 22.29 -16.23 -44.76
C LYS A 36 23.23 -17.25 -45.44
N LYS A 37 23.21 -18.50 -44.96
CA LYS A 37 24.15 -19.54 -45.37
C LYS A 37 23.57 -20.45 -46.45
N THR A 38 22.26 -20.72 -46.38
CA THR A 38 21.57 -21.65 -47.24
C THR A 38 20.64 -20.99 -48.26
N ASP A 39 20.39 -19.68 -48.14
CA ASP A 39 19.41 -18.91 -48.90
C ASP A 39 17.97 -19.50 -48.87
N THR A 40 17.69 -20.35 -47.87
CA THR A 40 16.34 -20.93 -47.66
C THR A 40 15.42 -19.95 -46.95
N PRO A 41 14.11 -19.90 -47.31
CA PRO A 41 13.15 -19.08 -46.59
C PRO A 41 13.05 -19.49 -45.12
N LEU A 42 12.94 -18.52 -44.21
CA LEU A 42 12.74 -18.73 -42.77
C LEU A 42 11.28 -18.37 -42.39
N PRO A 43 10.41 -19.35 -42.19
CA PRO A 43 9.05 -19.12 -41.70
C PRO A 43 9.00 -18.90 -40.19
N GLY A 44 8.03 -18.09 -39.75
CA GLY A 44 7.81 -17.84 -38.34
C GLY A 44 8.81 -16.90 -37.66
N VAL A 45 9.63 -16.19 -38.43
CA VAL A 45 10.52 -15.13 -37.93
C VAL A 45 9.67 -13.97 -37.42
N ASN A 46 9.96 -13.48 -36.22
CA ASN A 46 9.29 -12.32 -35.64
C ASN A 46 9.94 -11.02 -36.07
N ILE A 47 9.17 -10.12 -36.69
CA ILE A 47 9.60 -8.82 -37.20
C ILE A 47 8.79 -7.75 -36.49
N ILE A 48 9.44 -6.88 -35.70
CA ILE A 48 8.79 -5.79 -34.96
C ILE A 48 9.41 -4.45 -35.34
N LEU A 49 8.60 -3.40 -35.38
CA LEU A 49 9.07 -2.03 -35.44
C LEU A 49 9.37 -1.54 -34.03
N LYS A 50 10.66 -1.44 -33.70
CA LYS A 50 11.12 -1.08 -32.35
C LYS A 50 10.48 0.23 -31.88
N GLY A 51 9.91 0.19 -30.68
CA GLY A 51 9.20 1.33 -30.10
C GLY A 51 7.77 1.52 -30.61
N THR A 52 7.21 0.55 -31.34
CA THR A 52 5.83 0.58 -31.83
C THR A 52 5.16 -0.79 -31.65
N TYR A 53 3.85 -0.85 -31.86
CA TYR A 53 3.07 -2.11 -31.86
C TYR A 53 2.98 -2.78 -33.24
N TYR A 54 3.70 -2.22 -34.25
CA TYR A 54 3.68 -2.78 -35.57
C TYR A 54 4.64 -3.97 -35.67
N GLY A 55 4.13 -5.12 -36.04
CA GLY A 55 4.92 -6.33 -36.24
C GLY A 55 4.26 -7.27 -37.21
N ALA A 56 5.00 -8.24 -37.68
CA ALA A 56 4.53 -9.35 -38.51
C ALA A 56 5.39 -10.59 -38.24
N ALA A 57 4.86 -11.78 -38.52
CA ALA A 57 5.65 -12.99 -38.66
C ALA A 57 5.84 -13.32 -40.15
N SER A 58 6.98 -13.91 -40.52
CA SER A 58 7.19 -14.41 -41.85
C SER A 58 6.34 -15.66 -42.16
N ASP A 59 5.82 -15.74 -43.37
CA ASP A 59 5.05 -16.88 -43.87
C ASP A 59 5.95 -18.08 -44.27
N ALA A 60 5.33 -19.13 -44.84
CA ALA A 60 6.06 -20.35 -45.24
C ALA A 60 7.12 -20.12 -46.32
N ASP A 61 6.99 -19.05 -47.13
CA ASP A 61 7.94 -18.64 -48.17
C ASP A 61 8.93 -17.57 -47.68
N GLY A 62 8.91 -17.25 -46.33
CA GLY A 62 9.74 -16.28 -45.71
C GLY A 62 9.29 -14.82 -45.90
N ASN A 63 8.15 -14.54 -46.53
CA ASN A 63 7.67 -13.19 -46.75
C ASN A 63 6.97 -12.63 -45.53
N TYR A 64 7.10 -11.33 -45.25
CA TYR A 64 6.39 -10.62 -44.20
C TYR A 64 5.80 -9.31 -44.72
N THR A 65 4.75 -8.82 -44.07
CA THR A 65 4.16 -7.51 -44.38
C THR A 65 3.59 -6.87 -43.12
N ILE A 66 4.13 -5.72 -42.73
CA ILE A 66 3.61 -4.87 -41.67
C ILE A 66 2.76 -3.79 -42.36
N LYS A 67 1.44 -3.82 -42.10
CA LYS A 67 0.46 -2.90 -42.72
C LYS A 67 0.16 -1.71 -41.82
N ASN A 68 -0.38 -0.65 -42.39
CA ASN A 68 -0.90 0.53 -41.68
C ASN A 68 0.14 1.25 -40.81
N VAL A 69 1.40 1.26 -41.24
CA VAL A 69 2.48 1.98 -40.54
C VAL A 69 2.40 3.46 -40.87
N ALA A 70 2.37 4.32 -39.87
CA ALA A 70 2.38 5.77 -40.08
C ALA A 70 3.67 6.22 -40.81
N PRO A 71 3.65 7.28 -41.64
CA PRO A 71 4.85 7.81 -42.23
C PRO A 71 5.87 8.23 -41.15
N GLY A 72 7.11 7.75 -41.28
CA GLY A 72 8.16 7.99 -40.28
C GLY A 72 9.43 7.21 -40.59
N SER A 73 10.44 7.31 -39.72
CA SER A 73 11.67 6.52 -39.80
C SER A 73 11.69 5.55 -38.63
N TYR A 74 11.83 4.26 -38.90
CA TYR A 74 11.68 3.18 -37.93
C TYR A 74 12.93 2.29 -37.86
N THR A 75 13.08 1.58 -36.77
CA THR A 75 14.04 0.49 -36.63
C THR A 75 13.27 -0.83 -36.63
N LEU A 76 13.55 -1.70 -37.62
CA LEU A 76 13.05 -3.07 -37.60
C LEU A 76 13.96 -3.93 -36.75
N GLU A 77 13.38 -4.66 -35.83
CA GLU A 77 14.05 -5.72 -35.11
C GLU A 77 13.51 -7.08 -35.56
N ILE A 78 14.41 -7.96 -35.93
CA ILE A 78 14.09 -9.25 -36.55
C ILE A 78 14.75 -10.33 -35.69
N SER A 79 13.91 -11.21 -35.09
CA SER A 79 14.37 -12.26 -34.20
C SER A 79 13.79 -13.63 -34.55
N PHE A 80 14.62 -14.65 -34.47
CA PHE A 80 14.22 -16.05 -34.71
C PHE A 80 15.08 -16.98 -33.83
N ILE A 81 14.48 -18.06 -33.33
CA ILE A 81 15.16 -19.03 -32.47
C ILE A 81 16.29 -19.70 -33.26
N GLY A 82 17.51 -19.66 -32.72
CA GLY A 82 18.70 -20.20 -33.37
C GLY A 82 19.42 -19.22 -34.31
N TYR A 83 18.95 -17.99 -34.42
CA TYR A 83 19.54 -16.95 -35.27
C TYR A 83 19.89 -15.69 -34.48
N LYS A 84 20.90 -14.97 -34.98
CA LYS A 84 21.30 -13.70 -34.38
C LYS A 84 20.25 -12.63 -34.63
N THR A 85 19.71 -12.02 -33.57
CA THR A 85 18.79 -10.89 -33.68
C THR A 85 19.44 -9.74 -34.44
N THR A 86 18.77 -9.27 -35.50
CA THR A 86 19.29 -8.26 -36.42
C THR A 86 18.40 -7.04 -36.42
N GLN A 87 18.99 -5.85 -36.31
CA GLN A 87 18.28 -4.57 -36.34
C GLN A 87 18.62 -3.76 -37.59
N PHE A 88 17.59 -3.23 -38.24
CA PHE A 88 17.71 -2.31 -39.38
C PHE A 88 17.18 -0.95 -38.96
N THR A 89 18.10 0.00 -38.76
CA THR A 89 17.76 1.37 -38.37
C THR A 89 17.52 2.25 -39.62
N GLY A 90 16.67 3.27 -39.47
CA GLY A 90 16.44 4.26 -40.54
C GLY A 90 15.52 3.80 -41.67
N THR A 91 14.69 2.77 -41.45
CA THR A 91 13.68 2.35 -42.43
C THR A 91 12.60 3.42 -42.55
N LYS A 92 12.60 4.14 -43.72
CA LYS A 92 11.68 5.25 -43.94
C LYS A 92 10.39 4.74 -44.56
N VAL A 93 9.27 4.99 -43.90
CA VAL A 93 7.92 4.72 -44.40
C VAL A 93 7.32 6.01 -44.93
N THR A 94 6.80 5.95 -46.16
CA THR A 94 6.10 7.08 -46.77
C THR A 94 4.64 6.73 -46.96
N ALA A 95 3.75 7.70 -46.86
CA ALA A 95 2.31 7.51 -47.02
C ALA A 95 1.97 6.83 -48.36
N ASN A 96 1.05 5.85 -48.36
CA ASN A 96 0.60 5.10 -49.53
C ASN A 96 1.68 4.33 -50.29
N THR A 97 2.83 4.08 -49.68
CA THR A 97 3.91 3.34 -50.32
C THR A 97 4.25 2.07 -49.53
N LYS A 98 4.73 1.06 -50.25
CA LYS A 98 5.30 -0.15 -49.71
C LYS A 98 6.82 -0.03 -49.64
N THR A 99 7.39 0.04 -48.43
CA THR A 99 8.84 -0.02 -48.24
C THR A 99 9.29 -1.47 -48.20
N THR A 100 10.25 -1.88 -48.99
CA THR A 100 10.74 -3.26 -49.06
C THR A 100 12.06 -3.38 -48.28
N VAL A 101 12.14 -4.34 -47.35
CA VAL A 101 13.35 -4.64 -46.56
C VAL A 101 13.55 -6.16 -46.53
N ASP A 102 14.44 -6.65 -47.35
CA ASP A 102 14.82 -8.07 -47.36
C ASP A 102 15.98 -8.30 -46.39
N VAL A 103 15.91 -9.42 -45.65
CA VAL A 103 16.89 -9.68 -44.58
C VAL A 103 17.40 -11.11 -44.65
N LYS A 104 18.70 -11.28 -44.49
CA LYS A 104 19.35 -12.57 -44.31
C LYS A 104 19.82 -12.71 -42.89
N LEU A 105 19.25 -13.67 -42.15
CA LEU A 105 19.64 -13.95 -40.80
C LEU A 105 20.83 -14.91 -40.74
N GLU A 106 21.72 -14.68 -39.80
CA GLU A 106 22.88 -15.51 -39.54
C GLU A 106 22.58 -16.49 -38.42
N GLU A 107 22.75 -17.79 -38.69
CA GLU A 107 22.62 -18.83 -37.70
C GLU A 107 23.68 -18.65 -36.61
N THR A 108 23.24 -18.67 -35.36
CA THR A 108 24.14 -18.56 -34.21
C THR A 108 24.40 -19.95 -33.67
N SER A 109 25.63 -20.45 -33.84
CA SER A 109 26.09 -21.62 -33.15
C SER A 109 26.22 -21.28 -31.67
N LEU A 110 25.40 -21.91 -30.82
CA LEU A 110 25.43 -21.77 -29.38
C LEU A 110 26.80 -22.17 -28.79
N THR A 111 27.70 -21.22 -28.74
CA THR A 111 28.80 -21.25 -27.78
C THR A 111 28.29 -20.53 -26.54
N LEU A 112 28.18 -21.29 -25.46
CA LEU A 112 27.76 -20.91 -24.11
C LEU A 112 28.66 -19.82 -23.49
N THR A 113 28.60 -18.59 -23.95
CA THR A 113 29.18 -17.43 -23.25
C THR A 113 28.48 -16.16 -23.68
N GLN A 114 27.63 -15.68 -22.80
CA GLN A 114 26.78 -14.48 -22.83
C GLN A 114 25.39 -14.69 -23.46
N ASP A 115 24.48 -15.22 -22.66
CA ASP A 115 23.08 -14.96 -22.84
C ASP A 115 22.83 -13.45 -22.57
N VAL A 116 22.65 -12.69 -23.62
CA VAL A 116 21.98 -11.41 -23.50
C VAL A 116 20.52 -11.76 -23.29
N VAL A 117 20.09 -11.78 -22.06
CA VAL A 117 18.66 -11.74 -21.73
C VAL A 117 18.18 -10.38 -22.18
N ILE A 118 17.56 -10.30 -23.35
CA ILE A 118 16.80 -9.11 -23.75
C ILE A 118 15.50 -9.19 -22.94
N ILE A 119 15.52 -8.61 -21.75
CA ILE A 119 14.30 -8.21 -21.07
C ILE A 119 13.72 -7.12 -21.97
N GLY A 120 12.59 -7.42 -22.62
CA GLY A 120 11.88 -6.41 -23.38
C GLY A 120 11.48 -5.29 -22.43
N GLU A 121 12.23 -4.21 -22.42
CA GLU A 121 11.88 -3.06 -21.60
C GLU A 121 10.52 -2.54 -22.06
N LYS A 122 9.58 -2.50 -21.14
CA LYS A 122 8.25 -1.93 -21.38
C LYS A 122 8.45 -0.46 -21.78
N PRO A 123 7.88 0.02 -22.90
CA PRO A 123 8.05 1.41 -23.30
C PRO A 123 7.57 2.34 -22.19
N LEU A 124 8.29 3.44 -21.94
CA LEU A 124 7.92 4.46 -20.95
C LEU A 124 6.56 5.09 -21.27
N LEU A 125 6.26 5.27 -22.54
CA LEU A 125 4.96 5.74 -23.02
C LEU A 125 4.11 4.53 -23.47
N ASP A 126 3.20 4.10 -22.61
CA ASP A 126 2.18 3.12 -22.96
C ASP A 126 0.91 3.86 -23.42
N VAL A 127 0.65 3.81 -24.73
CA VAL A 127 -0.51 4.49 -25.34
C VAL A 127 -1.82 3.76 -25.10
N GLU A 128 -1.78 2.46 -24.71
CA GLU A 128 -2.98 1.68 -24.38
C GLU A 128 -3.47 1.94 -22.95
N GLU A 129 -2.68 2.62 -22.13
CA GLU A 129 -3.00 2.84 -20.73
C GLU A 129 -4.04 3.94 -20.56
N THR A 130 -5.22 3.57 -20.07
CA THR A 130 -6.36 4.45 -19.82
C THR A 130 -6.53 4.82 -18.34
N GLN A 131 -5.58 4.46 -17.49
CA GLN A 131 -5.62 4.63 -16.02
C GLN A 131 -4.30 5.24 -15.53
N SER A 132 -4.35 5.94 -14.38
CA SER A 132 -3.13 6.35 -13.69
C SER A 132 -2.50 5.17 -12.96
N LYS A 133 -1.57 4.52 -13.63
CA LYS A 133 -0.81 3.40 -13.11
C LYS A 133 0.67 3.73 -13.05
N LYS A 134 1.29 3.44 -11.92
CA LYS A 134 2.73 3.50 -11.69
C LYS A 134 3.26 2.08 -11.55
N THR A 135 4.28 1.79 -12.30
CA THR A 135 4.94 0.48 -12.28
C THR A 135 6.39 0.68 -11.85
N VAL A 136 6.76 0.06 -10.75
CA VAL A 136 8.14 0.03 -10.24
C VAL A 136 8.69 -1.36 -10.48
N SER A 137 9.71 -1.47 -11.29
CA SER A 137 10.34 -2.75 -11.65
C SER A 137 11.28 -3.25 -10.55
N SER A 138 11.61 -4.54 -10.59
CA SER A 138 12.62 -5.12 -9.68
C SER A 138 13.97 -4.40 -9.75
N GLU A 139 14.36 -3.91 -10.93
CA GLU A 139 15.59 -3.15 -11.11
C GLU A 139 15.54 -1.78 -10.41
N ASP A 140 14.42 -1.07 -10.52
CA ASP A 140 14.22 0.20 -9.80
C ASP A 140 14.20 0.00 -8.29
N ILE A 141 13.60 -1.13 -7.83
CA ILE A 141 13.54 -1.49 -6.41
C ILE A 141 14.93 -1.81 -5.86
N GLU A 142 15.75 -2.59 -6.58
CA GLU A 142 17.13 -2.94 -6.17
C GLU A 142 18.02 -1.71 -6.00
N LEU A 143 17.70 -0.61 -6.67
CA LEU A 143 18.48 0.63 -6.61
C LEU A 143 17.92 1.64 -5.62
N ALA A 144 16.69 1.46 -5.17
CA ALA A 144 16.05 2.34 -4.21
C ALA A 144 16.50 2.05 -2.76
N VAL A 145 16.42 3.06 -1.90
CA VAL A 145 16.59 2.89 -0.45
C VAL A 145 15.26 2.43 0.13
N VAL A 146 14.98 1.13 0.02
CA VAL A 146 13.72 0.52 0.47
C VAL A 146 14.00 -0.84 1.12
N GLU A 147 13.26 -1.18 2.16
CA GLU A 147 13.38 -2.47 2.86
C GLU A 147 12.20 -3.39 2.57
N ASN A 148 11.02 -2.80 2.42
CA ASN A 148 9.78 -3.55 2.23
C ASN A 148 8.88 -2.89 1.16
N VAL A 149 7.81 -3.58 0.83
CA VAL A 149 6.86 -3.12 -0.18
C VAL A 149 6.21 -1.76 0.16
N THR A 150 5.98 -1.48 1.45
CA THR A 150 5.36 -0.22 1.89
C THR A 150 6.23 0.99 1.57
N ASP A 151 7.55 0.84 1.70
CA ASP A 151 8.51 1.91 1.35
C ASP A 151 8.48 2.22 -0.15
N VAL A 152 8.34 1.19 -1.00
CA VAL A 152 8.20 1.36 -2.46
C VAL A 152 6.93 2.13 -2.81
N ILE A 153 5.81 1.79 -2.16
CA ILE A 153 4.51 2.43 -2.41
C ILE A 153 4.53 3.89 -1.96
N ALA A 154 5.11 4.18 -0.79
CA ALA A 154 5.15 5.52 -0.21
C ALA A 154 5.92 6.56 -1.06
N GLN A 155 6.73 6.10 -2.01
CA GLN A 155 7.50 6.96 -2.91
C GLN A 155 6.73 7.36 -4.18
N GLN A 156 5.52 6.84 -4.40
CA GLN A 156 4.77 7.05 -5.62
C GLN A 156 3.93 8.32 -5.60
N ALA A 157 3.65 8.89 -6.79
CA ALA A 157 2.78 10.05 -6.94
C ALA A 157 1.37 9.79 -6.37
N GLY A 158 0.81 10.78 -5.68
CA GLY A 158 -0.51 10.67 -5.10
C GLY A 158 -0.60 9.80 -3.85
N VAL A 159 0.54 9.33 -3.32
CA VAL A 159 0.60 8.56 -2.07
C VAL A 159 1.13 9.44 -0.96
N VAL A 160 0.39 9.51 0.14
CA VAL A 160 0.76 10.21 1.37
C VAL A 160 0.95 9.16 2.46
N SER A 161 2.11 9.16 3.11
CA SER A 161 2.34 8.37 4.31
C SER A 161 2.11 9.28 5.52
N SER A 162 1.14 8.94 6.36
CA SER A 162 0.84 9.64 7.60
C SER A 162 0.48 8.65 8.69
N ASP A 163 1.08 8.81 9.85
CA ASP A 163 0.77 7.98 11.03
C ASP A 163 0.80 6.47 10.71
N ASN A 164 1.86 6.00 10.04
CA ASN A 164 2.05 4.60 9.56
C ASN A 164 0.94 4.06 8.63
N SER A 165 0.15 4.94 8.06
CA SER A 165 -0.91 4.59 7.12
C SER A 165 -0.63 5.18 5.74
N LEU A 166 -1.04 4.47 4.69
CA LEU A 166 -0.92 4.91 3.31
C LEU A 166 -2.26 5.48 2.84
N HIS A 167 -2.25 6.73 2.43
CA HIS A 167 -3.40 7.42 1.86
C HIS A 167 -3.14 7.67 0.37
N ILE A 168 -3.96 7.11 -0.49
CA ILE A 168 -3.83 7.29 -1.93
C ILE A 168 -4.87 8.31 -2.40
N ARG A 169 -4.39 9.44 -2.96
CA ARG A 169 -5.24 10.54 -3.42
C ARG A 169 -6.33 10.93 -2.42
N GLY A 170 -5.91 11.06 -1.16
CA GLY A 170 -6.74 11.58 -0.07
C GLY A 170 -7.79 10.65 0.52
N GLY A 171 -7.86 9.39 0.10
CA GLY A 171 -8.75 8.42 0.75
C GLY A 171 -8.26 7.98 2.12
N ARG A 172 -9.15 7.40 2.92
CA ARG A 172 -8.79 6.75 4.18
C ARG A 172 -7.93 5.51 3.89
N ALA A 173 -7.04 5.15 4.81
CA ALA A 173 -6.10 4.04 4.60
C ALA A 173 -6.79 2.71 4.23
N TYR A 174 -7.93 2.40 4.86
CA TYR A 174 -8.66 1.17 4.57
C TYR A 174 -9.36 1.15 3.20
N GLU A 175 -9.50 2.28 2.52
CA GLU A 175 -10.13 2.38 1.19
C GLU A 175 -9.25 1.83 0.07
N ASN A 176 -7.97 1.61 0.33
CA ASN A 176 -7.07 0.99 -0.62
C ASN A 176 -7.29 -0.52 -0.69
N ALA A 177 -6.94 -1.13 -1.82
CA ALA A 177 -6.82 -2.58 -1.96
C ALA A 177 -5.35 -2.97 -2.15
N PHE A 178 -4.94 -4.05 -1.47
CA PHE A 178 -3.59 -4.60 -1.55
C PHE A 178 -3.66 -6.04 -2.07
N LEU A 179 -2.97 -6.28 -3.18
CA LEU A 179 -2.98 -7.54 -3.89
C LEU A 179 -1.56 -8.11 -3.98
N LEU A 180 -1.42 -9.42 -3.81
CA LEU A 180 -0.22 -10.17 -4.08
C LEU A 180 -0.49 -11.17 -5.20
N ASP A 181 0.26 -11.06 -6.28
CA ASP A 181 0.03 -11.86 -7.50
C ASP A 181 -1.47 -11.84 -7.94
N GLY A 182 -2.14 -10.67 -7.77
CA GLY A 182 -3.55 -10.43 -8.13
C GLY A 182 -4.59 -10.88 -7.11
N VAL A 183 -4.20 -11.46 -5.97
CA VAL A 183 -5.11 -11.90 -4.90
C VAL A 183 -5.00 -10.96 -3.69
N SER A 184 -6.13 -10.68 -3.04
CA SER A 184 -6.17 -9.80 -1.86
C SER A 184 -5.42 -10.41 -0.68
N VAL A 185 -4.58 -9.59 -0.05
CA VAL A 185 -3.82 -9.89 1.18
C VAL A 185 -4.07 -8.84 2.26
N GLN A 186 -5.23 -8.21 2.22
CA GLN A 186 -5.64 -7.18 3.16
C GLN A 186 -6.32 -7.80 4.38
N ASP A 187 -5.98 -7.29 5.57
CA ASP A 187 -6.71 -7.59 6.79
C ASP A 187 -7.87 -6.58 6.97
N PRO A 188 -9.13 -6.98 6.73
CA PRO A 188 -10.27 -6.07 6.83
C PRO A 188 -10.59 -5.66 8.28
N LEU A 189 -10.10 -6.41 9.27
CA LEU A 189 -10.31 -6.13 10.69
C LEU A 189 -9.32 -5.08 11.20
N ALA A 190 -8.06 -5.14 10.78
CA ALA A 190 -7.07 -4.12 11.12
C ALA A 190 -7.26 -2.80 10.34
N GLY A 191 -7.68 -2.89 9.09
CA GLY A 191 -7.99 -1.72 8.26
C GLY A 191 -6.82 -0.81 7.91
N THR A 192 -5.57 -1.24 8.10
CA THR A 192 -4.36 -0.40 8.00
C THR A 192 -3.53 -0.62 6.74
N GLY A 193 -3.99 -1.39 5.77
CA GLY A 193 -3.25 -1.55 4.52
C GLY A 193 -2.71 -2.96 4.28
N PHE A 194 -1.42 -3.08 3.98
CA PHE A 194 -0.80 -4.34 3.61
C PHE A 194 -0.73 -5.26 4.84
N GLY A 195 -1.60 -6.28 4.92
CA GLY A 195 -1.58 -7.25 6.02
C GLY A 195 -0.33 -8.11 6.01
N LEU A 196 0.11 -8.52 4.82
CA LEU A 196 1.25 -9.38 4.61
C LEU A 196 2.52 -8.56 4.35
N GLN A 197 3.55 -8.74 5.14
CA GLN A 197 4.86 -8.11 4.90
C GLN A 197 5.68 -8.91 3.89
N ILE A 198 6.37 -8.21 2.99
CA ILE A 198 7.16 -8.81 1.90
C ILE A 198 8.44 -7.98 1.72
N SER A 199 9.59 -8.66 1.59
CA SER A 199 10.86 -8.00 1.30
C SER A 199 10.85 -7.37 -0.10
N ALA A 200 11.42 -6.18 -0.23
CA ALA A 200 11.58 -5.48 -1.50
C ALA A 200 12.34 -6.33 -2.55
N ASN A 201 13.36 -7.08 -2.13
CA ASN A 201 14.15 -7.94 -3.04
C ASN A 201 13.40 -9.17 -3.58
N SER A 202 12.25 -9.53 -3.00
CA SER A 202 11.41 -10.63 -3.50
C SER A 202 10.41 -10.18 -4.57
N LEU A 203 10.38 -8.88 -4.89
CA LEU A 203 9.41 -8.29 -5.80
C LEU A 203 9.94 -8.27 -7.23
N GLU A 204 9.12 -8.68 -8.18
CA GLU A 204 9.34 -8.51 -9.61
C GLU A 204 8.84 -7.14 -10.07
N GLU A 205 7.66 -6.75 -9.59
CA GLU A 205 6.99 -5.52 -10.00
C GLU A 205 6.03 -5.07 -8.89
N VAL A 206 5.95 -3.77 -8.67
CA VAL A 206 4.92 -3.14 -7.84
C VAL A 206 4.12 -2.19 -8.72
N GLU A 207 2.84 -2.45 -8.88
CA GLU A 207 1.89 -1.58 -9.59
C GLU A 207 1.08 -0.79 -8.56
N VAL A 208 1.16 0.53 -8.61
CA VAL A 208 0.31 1.43 -7.81
C VAL A 208 -0.65 2.15 -8.75
N ILE A 209 -1.93 1.82 -8.64
CA ILE A 209 -2.99 2.40 -9.47
C ILE A 209 -3.76 3.39 -8.62
N THR A 210 -3.62 4.66 -8.95
CA THR A 210 -4.18 5.75 -8.15
C THR A 210 -5.53 6.24 -8.67
N GLY A 211 -5.93 5.85 -9.89
CA GLY A 211 -7.22 6.20 -10.48
C GLY A 211 -7.54 5.41 -11.74
N GLY A 212 -8.80 5.50 -12.20
CA GLY A 212 -9.23 4.85 -13.44
C GLY A 212 -9.19 3.32 -13.42
N PHE A 213 -9.40 2.67 -12.27
CA PHE A 213 -9.23 1.22 -12.12
C PHE A 213 -10.07 0.43 -13.11
N ASN A 214 -9.47 -0.57 -13.75
CA ASN A 214 -10.15 -1.54 -14.59
C ASN A 214 -11.19 -2.38 -13.81
N ALA A 215 -12.17 -2.97 -14.53
CA ALA A 215 -13.29 -3.73 -13.91
C ALA A 215 -12.82 -4.97 -13.11
N GLU A 216 -11.64 -5.51 -13.40
CA GLU A 216 -11.04 -6.62 -12.64
C GLU A 216 -10.79 -6.27 -11.16
N PHE A 217 -10.55 -5.02 -10.84
CA PHE A 217 -10.27 -4.56 -9.49
C PHE A 217 -11.55 -4.15 -8.76
N GLY A 218 -11.68 -4.51 -7.50
CA GLY A 218 -12.81 -4.16 -6.64
C GLY A 218 -12.39 -4.07 -5.18
N GLN A 219 -13.35 -3.76 -4.32
CA GLN A 219 -13.12 -3.54 -2.88
C GLN A 219 -12.08 -2.44 -2.60
N ALA A 220 -12.05 -1.43 -3.49
CA ALA A 220 -11.21 -0.25 -3.37
C ALA A 220 -11.98 0.97 -3.85
N THR A 221 -11.87 2.07 -3.12
CA THR A 221 -12.45 3.37 -3.47
C THR A 221 -11.39 4.44 -3.68
N SER A 222 -10.15 4.17 -3.26
CA SER A 222 -9.07 5.15 -3.28
C SER A 222 -7.89 4.77 -4.17
N GLY A 223 -7.26 3.63 -3.93
CA GLY A 223 -6.12 3.16 -4.69
C GLY A 223 -5.98 1.65 -4.68
N ILE A 224 -5.19 1.12 -5.59
CA ILE A 224 -4.88 -0.31 -5.70
C ILE A 224 -3.37 -0.47 -5.76
N VAL A 225 -2.87 -1.36 -4.93
CA VAL A 225 -1.49 -1.81 -4.95
C VAL A 225 -1.47 -3.27 -5.34
N ASN A 226 -0.90 -3.59 -6.48
CA ASN A 226 -0.75 -4.95 -6.96
C ASN A 226 0.74 -5.30 -7.04
N VAL A 227 1.15 -6.26 -6.24
CA VAL A 227 2.53 -6.69 -6.09
C VAL A 227 2.71 -8.03 -6.77
N LYS A 228 3.72 -8.15 -7.61
CA LYS A 228 4.11 -9.39 -8.26
C LYS A 228 5.42 -9.90 -7.67
N THR A 229 5.47 -11.17 -7.34
CA THR A 229 6.66 -11.81 -6.77
C THR A 229 7.54 -12.43 -7.85
N LYS A 230 8.85 -12.43 -7.63
CA LYS A 230 9.85 -13.04 -8.52
C LYS A 230 9.57 -14.55 -8.73
N GLU A 231 9.92 -15.05 -9.91
CA GLU A 231 9.94 -16.47 -10.26
C GLU A 231 11.39 -16.95 -10.47
N GLY A 232 11.63 -18.23 -10.31
CA GLY A 232 12.95 -18.80 -10.56
C GLY A 232 13.23 -18.99 -12.06
N SER A 233 14.51 -18.90 -12.42
CA SER A 233 14.96 -19.29 -13.77
C SER A 233 14.98 -20.81 -13.90
N VAL A 234 14.70 -21.34 -15.09
CA VAL A 234 14.83 -22.77 -15.40
C VAL A 234 16.26 -23.14 -15.88
N ARG A 235 17.14 -22.13 -16.05
CA ARG A 235 18.47 -22.32 -16.68
C ARG A 235 19.64 -22.13 -15.74
N PHE A 236 19.54 -21.17 -14.80
CA PHE A 236 20.65 -20.82 -13.93
C PHE A 236 20.17 -20.55 -12.50
N TYR A 237 21.08 -20.79 -11.56
CA TYR A 237 20.85 -20.42 -10.16
C TYR A 237 21.27 -18.98 -9.92
N ASN A 238 20.47 -18.28 -9.11
CA ASN A 238 20.83 -16.98 -8.56
C ASN A 238 20.73 -17.05 -7.04
N GLY A 239 21.70 -16.50 -6.36
CA GLY A 239 21.71 -16.37 -4.91
C GLY A 239 22.02 -14.94 -4.48
N TYR A 240 21.40 -14.52 -3.40
CA TYR A 240 21.64 -13.25 -2.75
C TYR A 240 21.69 -13.44 -1.24
N LEU A 241 22.72 -12.88 -0.60
CA LEU A 241 22.85 -12.84 0.85
C LEU A 241 23.28 -11.43 1.23
N SER A 242 22.59 -10.82 2.19
CA SER A 242 22.99 -9.53 2.75
C SER A 242 22.88 -9.51 4.26
N TYR A 243 23.74 -8.72 4.88
CA TYR A 243 23.68 -8.35 6.27
C TYR A 243 23.93 -6.85 6.40
N LYS A 244 23.11 -6.15 7.17
CA LYS A 244 23.32 -4.73 7.52
C LYS A 244 23.00 -4.47 8.97
N THR A 245 23.73 -3.52 9.59
CA THR A 245 23.58 -3.15 10.99
C THR A 245 23.93 -1.68 11.21
N ASP A 246 23.32 -1.08 12.23
CA ASP A 246 23.70 0.24 12.75
C ASP A 246 24.56 0.16 14.03
N ASN A 247 24.87 -1.06 14.50
CA ASN A 247 25.68 -1.33 15.70
C ASN A 247 27.18 -1.03 15.47
N ILE A 248 27.47 0.10 14.83
CA ILE A 248 28.84 0.59 14.53
C ILE A 248 29.32 1.63 15.53
N ALA A 249 28.44 2.13 16.38
CA ALA A 249 28.73 3.12 17.41
C ALA A 249 28.16 2.64 18.76
N ASP A 250 28.48 3.39 19.83
CA ASP A 250 27.97 3.10 21.17
C ASP A 250 26.44 3.18 21.18
N ARG A 251 25.80 2.20 21.83
CA ARG A 251 24.33 2.12 21.97
C ARG A 251 23.73 3.27 22.78
N SER A 252 24.52 4.03 23.50
CA SER A 252 24.05 5.27 24.16
C SER A 252 23.81 6.41 23.16
N ASN A 253 24.29 6.27 21.92
CA ASN A 253 24.09 7.25 20.87
C ASN A 253 22.61 7.22 20.39
N PRO A 254 21.87 8.34 20.39
CA PRO A 254 20.48 8.43 19.98
C PRO A 254 20.23 8.12 18.49
N HIS A 255 21.28 7.92 17.70
CA HIS A 255 21.25 7.56 16.28
C HIS A 255 21.43 6.06 16.03
N VAL A 256 21.57 5.25 17.09
CA VAL A 256 21.72 3.78 17.02
C VAL A 256 20.46 3.13 17.58
N PHE A 257 19.76 2.36 16.76
CA PHE A 257 18.52 1.69 17.12
C PHE A 257 18.69 0.17 17.32
N ASN A 258 19.93 -0.29 17.44
CA ASN A 258 20.28 -1.71 17.59
C ASN A 258 19.69 -2.56 16.46
N ILE A 259 19.85 -2.08 15.22
CA ILE A 259 19.32 -2.72 14.02
C ILE A 259 20.26 -3.84 13.57
N ASP A 260 19.67 -5.01 13.29
CA ASP A 260 20.31 -6.10 12.56
C ASP A 260 19.34 -6.64 11.52
N ILE A 261 19.77 -6.65 10.25
CA ILE A 261 18.95 -7.13 9.14
C ILE A 261 19.75 -8.16 8.36
N VAL A 262 19.14 -9.32 8.16
CA VAL A 262 19.66 -10.41 7.33
C VAL A 262 18.65 -10.73 6.24
N GLU A 263 19.12 -10.86 5.02
CA GLU A 263 18.29 -11.31 3.90
C GLU A 263 19.01 -12.35 3.06
N ILE A 264 18.29 -13.41 2.72
CA ILE A 264 18.78 -14.54 1.91
C ILE A 264 17.75 -14.81 0.83
N SER A 265 18.17 -14.88 -0.44
CA SER A 265 17.34 -15.42 -1.50
C SER A 265 18.11 -16.43 -2.36
N LEU A 266 17.37 -17.41 -2.86
CA LEU A 266 17.88 -18.43 -3.75
C LEU A 266 16.82 -18.79 -4.79
N SER A 267 17.21 -18.85 -6.05
CA SER A 267 16.31 -19.22 -7.14
C SER A 267 17.06 -20.02 -8.21
N GLY A 268 16.32 -20.80 -8.98
CA GLY A 268 16.90 -21.58 -10.07
C GLY A 268 16.02 -22.75 -10.51
N PRO A 269 16.58 -23.64 -11.35
CA PRO A 269 15.92 -24.90 -11.68
C PRO A 269 15.79 -25.79 -10.44
N GLU A 270 14.66 -26.49 -10.32
CA GLU A 270 14.41 -27.37 -9.18
C GLU A 270 15.37 -28.58 -9.24
N PRO A 271 16.17 -28.84 -8.18
CA PRO A 271 17.29 -29.79 -8.25
C PRO A 271 16.89 -31.25 -8.51
N ILE A 272 15.73 -31.70 -8.02
CA ILE A 272 15.31 -33.10 -8.17
C ILE A 272 15.02 -33.41 -9.62
N THR A 273 14.18 -32.61 -10.26
CA THR A 273 13.75 -32.82 -11.65
C THR A 273 14.83 -32.48 -12.66
N SER A 274 15.68 -31.46 -12.35
CA SER A 274 16.69 -30.96 -13.28
C SER A 274 18.01 -31.70 -13.22
N PHE A 275 18.36 -32.32 -12.07
CA PHE A 275 19.67 -33.01 -11.90
C PHE A 275 19.52 -34.45 -11.42
N LEU A 276 18.74 -34.70 -10.35
CA LEU A 276 18.69 -36.03 -9.72
C LEU A 276 18.00 -37.05 -10.62
N LEU A 277 16.82 -36.73 -11.17
CA LEU A 277 16.10 -37.65 -12.05
C LEU A 277 16.86 -37.93 -13.34
N PRO A 278 17.43 -36.94 -14.07
CA PRO A 278 18.27 -37.19 -15.24
C PRO A 278 19.49 -38.03 -14.93
N ALA A 279 20.16 -37.81 -13.77
CA ALA A 279 21.29 -38.62 -13.33
C ALA A 279 20.93 -40.10 -13.08
N LEU A 280 19.67 -40.38 -12.78
CA LEU A 280 19.11 -41.75 -12.62
C LEU A 280 18.53 -42.30 -13.94
N GLY A 281 18.65 -41.58 -15.06
CA GLY A 281 18.11 -41.97 -16.37
C GLY A 281 16.57 -41.78 -16.48
N LEU A 282 15.97 -40.99 -15.57
CA LEU A 282 14.54 -40.68 -15.57
C LEU A 282 14.30 -39.29 -16.16
N GLU A 283 13.45 -39.20 -17.15
CA GLU A 283 13.02 -37.91 -17.72
C GLU A 283 11.77 -37.42 -17.01
N PHE A 284 11.79 -36.15 -16.59
CA PHE A 284 10.61 -35.45 -16.04
C PHE A 284 9.99 -34.56 -17.13
N PRO A 285 8.67 -34.69 -17.41
CA PRO A 285 8.01 -33.87 -18.44
C PRO A 285 7.88 -32.41 -17.98
N GLY A 286 8.33 -31.46 -18.84
CA GLY A 286 8.28 -30.03 -18.54
C GLY A 286 9.44 -29.56 -17.69
N GLU A 287 9.34 -28.33 -17.18
CA GLU A 287 10.39 -27.64 -16.44
C GLU A 287 9.86 -27.11 -15.10
N ILE A 288 10.60 -27.37 -14.03
CA ILE A 288 10.29 -26.79 -12.71
C ILE A 288 11.39 -25.81 -12.29
N SER A 289 10.97 -24.63 -11.84
CA SER A 289 11.86 -23.66 -11.21
C SER A 289 11.35 -23.26 -9.82
N PHE A 290 12.26 -22.78 -8.98
CA PHE A 290 11.92 -22.28 -7.66
C PHE A 290 12.50 -20.89 -7.40
N PHE A 291 11.83 -20.13 -6.55
CA PHE A 291 12.32 -18.90 -5.92
C PHE A 291 12.05 -18.99 -4.43
N SER A 292 13.02 -18.62 -3.60
CA SER A 292 12.85 -18.51 -2.15
C SER A 292 13.53 -17.25 -1.63
N ASN A 293 12.91 -16.61 -0.64
CA ASN A 293 13.45 -15.43 0.05
C ASN A 293 13.14 -15.54 1.53
N LEU A 294 14.09 -15.15 2.37
CA LEU A 294 13.93 -14.98 3.81
C LEU A 294 14.54 -13.65 4.22
N TYR A 295 13.77 -12.83 4.88
CA TYR A 295 14.18 -11.57 5.49
C TYR A 295 13.95 -11.63 7.00
N VAL A 296 14.92 -11.16 7.77
CA VAL A 296 14.83 -10.99 9.22
C VAL A 296 15.33 -9.59 9.58
N GLY A 297 14.46 -8.77 10.15
CA GLY A 297 14.77 -7.43 10.64
C GLY A 297 14.51 -7.31 12.14
N LEU A 298 15.50 -6.89 12.88
CA LEU A 298 15.48 -6.77 14.33
C LEU A 298 15.93 -5.37 14.75
N SER A 299 15.22 -4.74 15.68
CA SER A 299 15.53 -3.40 16.17
C SER A 299 14.98 -3.18 17.60
N ASP A 300 15.56 -2.25 18.32
CA ASP A 300 14.95 -1.67 19.52
C ASP A 300 14.22 -0.35 19.21
N GLY A 301 14.31 0.12 17.94
CA GLY A 301 13.61 1.30 17.45
C GLY A 301 13.93 2.55 18.27
N ILE A 302 12.94 3.43 18.36
CA ILE A 302 13.07 4.70 19.10
C ILE A 302 13.20 4.53 20.62
N THR A 303 12.97 3.32 21.14
CA THR A 303 13.11 3.04 22.58
C THR A 303 14.56 2.93 23.00
N GLN A 304 15.48 2.74 22.05
CA GLN A 304 16.92 2.67 22.31
C GLN A 304 17.43 3.93 23.03
N GLY A 305 18.14 3.74 24.13
CA GLY A 305 18.68 4.85 24.95
C GLY A 305 17.69 5.46 25.95
N TYR A 306 16.39 5.21 25.82
CA TYR A 306 15.37 5.68 26.76
C TYR A 306 14.91 4.59 27.73
N TYR A 307 14.86 3.36 27.25
CA TYR A 307 14.47 2.22 28.05
C TYR A 307 15.56 1.80 29.04
N LYS A 308 15.20 1.70 30.28
CA LYS A 308 16.08 1.17 31.35
C LYS A 308 15.45 -0.11 31.89
N PRO A 309 15.81 -1.30 31.34
CA PRO A 309 15.21 -2.55 31.77
C PRO A 309 15.46 -2.76 33.26
N THR A 310 14.41 -3.10 33.99
CA THR A 310 14.54 -3.61 35.37
C THR A 310 15.30 -4.92 35.33
N LYS A 311 16.03 -5.28 36.39
CA LYS A 311 16.89 -6.49 36.45
C LYS A 311 16.13 -7.81 36.14
N SER A 312 14.80 -7.81 36.19
CA SER A 312 13.93 -8.95 35.95
C SER A 312 13.24 -8.91 34.58
N ALA A 313 13.38 -7.82 33.79
CA ALA A 313 12.71 -7.66 32.53
C ALA A 313 13.41 -8.50 31.46
N GLN A 314 12.79 -9.58 31.05
CA GLN A 314 13.18 -10.36 29.88
C GLN A 314 12.03 -10.36 28.87
N LEU A 315 12.27 -9.76 27.72
CA LEU A 315 11.41 -9.97 26.57
C LEU A 315 11.42 -11.47 26.24
N ASN A 316 10.24 -12.08 26.13
CA ASN A 316 10.15 -13.48 25.73
C ASN A 316 10.83 -13.68 24.40
N SER A 317 12.03 -14.22 24.46
CA SER A 317 12.75 -14.71 23.29
C SER A 317 12.40 -16.17 23.19
N SER A 318 11.62 -16.60 22.27
CA SER A 318 11.69 -17.95 21.80
C SER A 318 10.76 -18.31 20.67
N THR A 319 11.26 -19.18 19.90
CA THR A 319 10.70 -20.14 18.98
C THR A 319 10.07 -19.57 17.71
N PHE A 320 10.44 -20.24 16.67
CA PHE A 320 10.19 -20.08 15.25
C PHE A 320 8.72 -19.89 14.80
N TYR A 321 7.72 -20.00 15.65
CA TYR A 321 6.31 -19.92 15.29
C TYR A 321 5.55 -18.83 16.06
N GLY A 322 5.81 -17.56 15.71
CA GLY A 322 4.98 -16.47 16.15
C GLY A 322 5.41 -15.80 17.44
N THR A 323 6.67 -15.94 17.76
CA THR A 323 7.37 -15.31 18.86
C THR A 323 8.54 -14.50 18.33
N ARG A 324 9.15 -13.71 19.18
CA ARG A 324 10.32 -12.90 18.82
C ARG A 324 11.46 -13.79 18.35
N PHE A 325 12.09 -13.38 17.26
CA PHE A 325 13.30 -14.02 16.75
C PHE A 325 14.51 -13.74 17.66
N ALA A 326 14.53 -12.57 18.28
CA ALA A 326 15.51 -12.16 19.28
C ALA A 326 14.85 -11.28 20.34
N PRO A 327 15.48 -11.07 21.54
CA PRO A 327 14.95 -10.23 22.61
C PRO A 327 15.12 -8.73 22.28
N LYS A 328 14.51 -8.27 21.17
CA LYS A 328 14.43 -6.88 20.74
C LYS A 328 12.97 -6.46 20.65
N PHE A 329 12.66 -5.17 20.80
CA PHE A 329 11.28 -4.67 20.81
C PHE A 329 10.60 -4.83 19.44
N GLU A 330 11.34 -4.64 18.35
CA GLU A 330 10.87 -4.82 17.00
C GLU A 330 11.47 -6.10 16.41
N ASN A 331 10.61 -6.98 15.93
CA ASN A 331 10.97 -8.22 15.28
C ASN A 331 10.10 -8.37 14.03
N SER A 332 10.71 -8.44 12.87
CA SER A 332 10.02 -8.70 11.62
C SER A 332 10.74 -9.77 10.84
N TRP A 333 10.03 -10.79 10.37
CA TRP A 333 10.59 -11.76 9.47
C TRP A 333 9.57 -12.19 8.41
N TYR A 334 10.05 -12.40 7.19
CA TYR A 334 9.23 -12.71 6.04
C TYR A 334 9.88 -13.86 5.27
N GLY A 335 9.10 -14.87 4.96
CA GLY A 335 9.53 -16.00 4.15
C GLY A 335 8.61 -16.17 2.94
N LEU A 336 9.17 -16.21 1.74
CA LEU A 336 8.50 -16.51 0.49
C LEU A 336 9.14 -17.74 -0.15
N ALA A 337 8.32 -18.69 -0.62
CA ALA A 337 8.74 -19.79 -1.47
C ALA A 337 7.75 -19.95 -2.63
N LYS A 338 8.26 -19.97 -3.86
CA LYS A 338 7.45 -20.12 -5.08
C LYS A 338 8.02 -21.24 -5.94
N LEU A 339 7.17 -22.17 -6.35
CA LEU A 339 7.48 -23.22 -7.30
C LEU A 339 6.67 -22.97 -8.58
N THR A 340 7.33 -22.94 -9.71
CA THR A 340 6.70 -22.76 -11.01
C THR A 340 6.95 -23.99 -11.88
N TYR A 341 5.89 -24.67 -12.27
CA TYR A 341 5.94 -25.84 -13.15
C TYR A 341 5.37 -25.50 -14.52
N LYS A 342 6.21 -25.42 -15.53
CA LYS A 342 5.84 -25.30 -16.93
C LYS A 342 5.66 -26.71 -17.51
N VAL A 343 4.41 -27.21 -17.48
CA VAL A 343 4.06 -28.54 -17.98
C VAL A 343 4.28 -28.60 -19.50
N THR A 344 3.84 -27.55 -20.18
CA THR A 344 4.07 -27.31 -21.61
C THR A 344 4.35 -25.82 -21.82
N PRO A 345 4.81 -25.36 -22.99
CA PRO A 345 4.97 -23.93 -23.28
C PRO A 345 3.68 -23.10 -23.12
N THR A 346 2.52 -23.75 -23.17
CA THR A 346 1.20 -23.08 -23.07
C THR A 346 0.50 -23.32 -21.74
N PHE A 347 1.00 -24.21 -20.89
CA PHE A 347 0.35 -24.58 -19.62
C PHE A 347 1.32 -24.51 -18.44
N LYS A 348 1.04 -23.63 -17.51
CA LYS A 348 1.85 -23.34 -16.32
C LYS A 348 1.02 -23.49 -15.06
N ILE A 349 1.60 -24.11 -14.03
CA ILE A 349 1.09 -24.16 -12.65
C ILE A 349 2.13 -23.51 -11.75
N ALA A 350 1.73 -22.62 -10.88
CA ALA A 350 2.61 -22.06 -9.86
C ALA A 350 1.99 -22.22 -8.48
N TYR A 351 2.82 -22.58 -7.50
CA TYR A 351 2.47 -22.60 -6.09
C TYR A 351 3.33 -21.58 -5.36
N SER A 352 2.69 -20.71 -4.58
CA SER A 352 3.36 -19.73 -3.73
C SER A 352 2.97 -19.93 -2.27
N PHE A 353 3.96 -19.98 -1.40
CA PHE A 353 3.82 -19.92 0.04
C PHE A 353 4.48 -18.64 0.55
N ASN A 354 3.77 -17.89 1.38
CA ASN A 354 4.35 -16.72 2.05
C ASN A 354 3.91 -16.74 3.52
N GLN A 355 4.86 -16.44 4.41
CA GLN A 355 4.59 -16.26 5.82
C GLN A 355 5.32 -15.02 6.32
N SER A 356 4.62 -14.18 7.07
CA SER A 356 5.22 -13.03 7.74
C SER A 356 4.81 -12.93 9.19
N VAL A 357 5.73 -12.43 10.01
CA VAL A 357 5.49 -12.05 11.39
C VAL A 357 6.10 -10.68 11.62
N SER A 358 5.33 -9.77 12.19
CA SER A 358 5.80 -8.46 12.63
C SER A 358 5.38 -8.26 14.08
N ILE A 359 6.34 -7.94 14.95
CA ILE A 359 6.13 -7.65 16.36
C ILE A 359 6.75 -6.28 16.64
N ASN A 360 5.97 -5.37 17.18
CA ASN A 360 6.45 -4.05 17.58
C ASN A 360 5.60 -3.47 18.72
N GLN A 361 6.01 -2.36 19.27
CA GLN A 361 5.26 -1.63 20.31
C GLN A 361 4.63 -0.33 19.81
N ASN A 362 4.66 -0.09 18.51
CA ASN A 362 4.05 1.09 17.92
C ASN A 362 2.53 0.91 17.87
N SER A 363 1.81 1.64 18.72
CA SER A 363 0.34 1.59 18.85
C SER A 363 -0.41 1.96 17.56
N GLN A 364 0.25 2.59 16.60
CA GLN A 364 -0.34 2.91 15.31
C GLN A 364 -0.22 1.82 14.26
N SER A 365 0.67 0.85 14.46
CA SER A 365 0.82 -0.21 13.47
C SER A 365 -0.45 -1.04 13.30
N LEU A 366 -1.40 -0.93 14.24
CA LEU A 366 -2.63 -1.71 14.22
C LEU A 366 -3.71 -0.98 15.03
N GLN A 367 -4.73 -0.49 14.36
CA GLN A 367 -5.92 0.06 14.99
C GLN A 367 -6.82 -1.08 15.48
N SER A 368 -6.68 -1.47 16.72
CA SER A 368 -7.72 -2.21 17.42
C SER A 368 -8.72 -1.19 18.00
N ASN A 369 -9.99 -1.31 17.69
CA ASN A 369 -10.91 -0.19 17.86
C ASN A 369 -12.07 -0.49 18.78
N LEU A 370 -11.81 -0.69 20.06
CA LEU A 370 -12.87 -0.56 21.05
C LEU A 370 -13.19 0.90 21.37
N GLU A 371 -12.21 1.78 21.26
CA GLU A 371 -12.36 3.21 21.48
C GLU A 371 -11.76 4.00 20.31
N TYR A 372 -12.38 5.14 20.03
CA TYR A 372 -11.74 6.11 19.20
C TYR A 372 -10.55 6.68 19.98
N VAL A 373 -9.38 6.27 19.58
CA VAL A 373 -8.12 6.87 20.01
C VAL A 373 -7.57 7.64 18.82
N GLU A 374 -7.38 8.93 19.00
CA GLU A 374 -6.65 9.69 18.00
C GLU A 374 -5.26 9.08 17.87
N PRO A 375 -4.80 8.74 16.65
CA PRO A 375 -3.51 8.10 16.50
C PRO A 375 -2.40 8.95 17.10
N SER A 376 -1.72 8.41 18.09
CA SER A 376 -0.54 9.02 18.71
C SER A 376 0.70 8.26 18.20
N PRO A 377 1.62 8.88 17.45
CA PRO A 377 2.79 8.20 16.95
C PRO A 377 3.72 7.76 18.08
N GLY A 378 4.27 6.56 17.94
CA GLY A 378 5.35 6.06 18.75
C GLY A 378 5.01 4.90 19.67
N TYR A 379 5.96 4.58 20.54
CA TYR A 379 5.80 3.54 21.55
C TYR A 379 4.93 4.03 22.72
N GLN A 380 4.53 3.09 23.61
CA GLN A 380 3.69 3.40 24.75
C GLN A 380 4.50 4.09 25.85
N TYR A 381 4.67 5.38 25.68
CA TYR A 381 5.54 6.25 26.47
C TYR A 381 5.28 6.20 27.99
N GLU A 382 4.02 6.05 28.40
CA GLU A 382 3.62 5.92 29.79
C GLU A 382 4.24 4.71 30.49
N PHE A 383 4.66 3.70 29.74
CA PHE A 383 5.31 2.49 30.21
C PHE A 383 6.83 2.51 30.10
N GLN A 384 7.48 3.67 29.94
CA GLN A 384 8.92 3.72 29.72
C GLN A 384 9.75 3.10 30.87
N ASN A 385 9.23 3.02 32.08
CA ASN A 385 9.90 2.33 33.19
C ASN A 385 9.77 0.81 33.12
N ILE A 386 8.72 0.30 32.44
CA ILE A 386 8.36 -1.11 32.36
C ILE A 386 7.86 -1.47 30.94
N LEU A 387 8.63 -1.12 29.90
CA LEU A 387 8.24 -1.34 28.50
C LEU A 387 7.89 -2.80 28.18
N GLU A 388 8.44 -3.76 28.92
CA GLU A 388 8.09 -5.18 28.82
C GLU A 388 6.64 -5.50 29.21
N ASN A 389 6.00 -4.62 29.98
CA ASN A 389 4.58 -4.71 30.37
C ASN A 389 3.66 -3.95 29.39
N ALA A 390 4.23 -3.14 28.50
CA ALA A 390 3.47 -2.47 27.45
C ALA A 390 2.96 -3.48 26.42
N ASN A 391 1.91 -3.12 25.69
CA ASN A 391 1.40 -3.97 24.62
C ASN A 391 2.39 -4.09 23.47
N ALA A 392 2.62 -5.32 23.04
CA ALA A 392 3.23 -5.63 21.75
C ALA A 392 2.12 -5.99 20.75
N PHE A 393 2.27 -5.51 19.53
CA PHE A 393 1.40 -5.81 18.40
C PHE A 393 2.06 -6.92 17.59
N THR A 394 1.47 -8.12 17.63
CA THR A 394 1.96 -9.29 16.88
C THR A 394 1.04 -9.57 15.72
N HIS A 395 1.52 -9.30 14.51
CA HIS A 395 0.79 -9.57 13.28
C HIS A 395 1.42 -10.75 12.54
N LYS A 396 0.66 -11.83 12.41
CA LYS A 396 1.06 -13.08 11.73
C LYS A 396 0.22 -13.28 10.50
N ASN A 397 0.87 -13.59 9.38
CA ASN A 397 0.19 -13.86 8.13
C ASN A 397 0.74 -15.11 7.49
N ILE A 398 -0.15 -15.94 6.94
CA ILE A 398 0.18 -17.10 6.13
C ILE A 398 -0.64 -17.03 4.85
N TYR A 399 0.02 -17.09 3.73
CA TYR A 399 -0.61 -17.03 2.43
C TYR A 399 -0.14 -18.17 1.54
N ASN A 400 -1.10 -18.91 1.00
CA ASN A 400 -0.86 -19.99 0.05
C ASN A 400 -1.68 -19.72 -1.20
N THR A 401 -1.08 -19.91 -2.38
CA THR A 401 -1.78 -19.75 -3.66
C THR A 401 -1.34 -20.84 -4.63
N VAL A 402 -2.29 -21.41 -5.34
CA VAL A 402 -2.08 -22.21 -6.55
C VAL A 402 -2.65 -21.44 -7.71
N SER A 403 -1.85 -21.12 -8.71
CA SER A 403 -2.30 -20.50 -9.96
C SER A 403 -2.11 -21.46 -11.13
N VAL A 404 -3.10 -21.49 -12.01
CA VAL A 404 -3.10 -22.24 -13.26
C VAL A 404 -3.28 -21.27 -14.39
N THR A 405 -2.29 -21.14 -15.26
CA THR A 405 -2.33 -20.29 -16.46
C THR A 405 -2.28 -21.19 -17.69
N HIS A 406 -3.23 -21.03 -18.60
CA HIS A 406 -3.27 -21.80 -19.83
C HIS A 406 -3.58 -20.91 -21.03
N THR A 407 -2.70 -20.95 -22.00
CA THR A 407 -2.86 -20.30 -23.30
C THR A 407 -3.54 -21.29 -24.25
N LEU A 408 -4.84 -21.08 -24.50
CA LEU A 408 -5.66 -21.97 -25.36
C LEU A 408 -5.23 -21.87 -26.84
N ASN A 409 -4.93 -20.66 -27.26
CA ASN A 409 -4.46 -20.36 -28.61
C ASN A 409 -3.74 -19.00 -28.61
N THR A 410 -3.24 -18.53 -29.75
CA THR A 410 -2.50 -17.26 -29.88
C THR A 410 -3.30 -16.02 -29.48
N LYS A 411 -4.62 -16.11 -29.30
CA LYS A 411 -5.50 -14.99 -29.00
C LYS A 411 -6.17 -15.11 -27.62
N THR A 412 -6.18 -16.29 -26.99
CA THR A 412 -6.98 -16.51 -25.80
C THR A 412 -6.20 -17.27 -24.75
N PHE A 413 -6.16 -16.73 -23.54
CA PHE A 413 -5.64 -17.41 -22.36
C PHE A 413 -6.57 -17.19 -21.17
N TYR A 414 -6.47 -18.07 -20.18
CA TYR A 414 -7.15 -17.92 -18.92
C TYR A 414 -6.21 -18.19 -17.75
N GLU A 415 -6.53 -17.59 -16.60
CA GLU A 415 -5.88 -17.84 -15.34
C GLU A 415 -6.91 -18.16 -14.27
N ILE A 416 -6.64 -19.18 -13.45
CA ILE A 416 -7.45 -19.52 -12.28
C ILE A 416 -6.52 -19.61 -11.07
N LYS A 417 -6.91 -18.98 -9.98
CA LYS A 417 -6.17 -18.99 -8.71
C LYS A 417 -7.04 -19.49 -7.58
N PHE A 418 -6.47 -20.36 -6.78
CA PHE A 418 -7.00 -20.82 -5.51
C PHE A 418 -6.08 -20.33 -4.41
N SER A 419 -6.60 -19.59 -3.45
CA SER A 419 -5.76 -19.07 -2.37
C SER A 419 -6.38 -19.27 -1.00
N LYS A 420 -5.50 -19.43 -0.02
CA LYS A 420 -5.82 -19.49 1.40
C LYS A 420 -4.98 -18.40 2.11
N PHE A 421 -5.65 -17.44 2.71
CA PHE A 421 -5.03 -16.38 3.49
C PHE A 421 -5.50 -16.45 4.93
N LEU A 422 -4.54 -16.57 5.85
CA LEU A 422 -4.76 -16.52 7.29
C LEU A 422 -3.98 -15.35 7.86
N THR A 423 -4.65 -14.42 8.49
CA THR A 423 -4.04 -13.33 9.25
C THR A 423 -4.54 -13.34 10.68
N ASN A 424 -3.65 -13.11 11.62
CA ASN A 424 -3.97 -12.95 13.03
C ASN A 424 -3.21 -11.75 13.59
N LEU A 425 -3.94 -10.86 14.21
CA LEU A 425 -3.41 -9.76 14.98
C LEU A 425 -3.71 -9.96 16.44
N ARG A 426 -2.66 -9.92 17.25
CA ARG A 426 -2.77 -9.95 18.69
C ARG A 426 -2.05 -8.76 19.32
N THR A 427 -2.74 -8.11 20.26
CA THR A 427 -2.21 -7.03 21.07
C THR A 427 -2.20 -7.48 22.52
N ASP A 428 -1.03 -7.75 23.04
CA ASP A 428 -0.86 -8.17 24.42
C ASP A 428 0.48 -7.70 25.02
N ALA A 429 0.54 -7.70 26.36
CA ALA A 429 1.77 -7.43 27.08
C ALA A 429 2.64 -8.69 27.10
N ASN A 430 3.58 -8.78 26.13
CA ASN A 430 4.59 -9.83 26.06
C ASN A 430 4.04 -11.27 26.14
N GLY A 431 2.88 -11.53 25.51
CA GLY A 431 2.21 -12.83 25.48
C GLY A 431 1.28 -13.09 26.68
N LEU A 432 1.06 -12.11 27.54
CA LEU A 432 0.24 -12.27 28.73
C LEU A 432 -1.24 -12.45 28.36
N ASP A 433 -1.89 -13.40 29.01
CA ASP A 433 -3.35 -13.57 28.90
C ASP A 433 -4.07 -12.40 29.60
N TRP A 434 -5.16 -11.91 29.01
CA TRP A 434 -5.92 -10.77 29.52
C TRP A 434 -6.39 -10.94 30.96
N ARG A 435 -6.65 -12.15 31.41
CA ARG A 435 -7.07 -12.47 32.79
C ARG A 435 -6.00 -12.19 33.84
N LEU A 436 -4.75 -12.07 33.42
CA LEU A 436 -3.61 -11.78 34.26
C LEU A 436 -3.23 -10.28 34.26
N TYR A 437 -3.91 -9.46 33.46
CA TYR A 437 -3.69 -8.04 33.42
C TYR A 437 -4.02 -7.38 34.74
N ARG A 438 -3.22 -6.40 35.10
CA ARG A 438 -3.37 -5.62 36.33
C ARG A 438 -3.47 -4.14 35.97
N GLN A 439 -4.24 -3.41 36.81
CA GLN A 439 -4.36 -1.96 36.69
C GLN A 439 -2.97 -1.31 36.75
N PRO A 440 -2.61 -0.43 35.80
CA PRO A 440 -1.36 0.30 35.86
C PRO A 440 -1.37 1.28 37.04
N LYS A 441 -0.21 1.42 37.67
CA LYS A 441 -0.01 2.35 38.79
C LYS A 441 1.39 2.96 38.72
N ASP A 442 1.44 4.25 38.95
CA ASP A 442 2.63 5.00 39.28
C ASP A 442 2.80 4.95 40.80
N ILE A 443 3.93 4.45 41.29
CA ILE A 443 4.17 4.24 42.72
C ILE A 443 5.07 5.37 43.23
N PRO A 444 4.61 6.23 44.15
CA PRO A 444 5.41 7.31 44.65
C PRO A 444 6.63 6.78 45.40
N ASN A 445 7.81 7.21 44.94
CA ASN A 445 9.07 6.88 45.64
C ASN A 445 9.15 7.56 47.03
N PHE A 446 8.58 8.77 47.11
CA PHE A 446 8.47 9.53 48.37
C PHE A 446 7.10 10.21 48.37
N PRO A 447 6.15 9.79 49.20
CA PRO A 447 4.89 10.49 49.35
C PRO A 447 5.13 11.85 49.99
N VAL A 448 5.09 12.92 49.22
CA VAL A 448 5.12 14.28 49.73
C VAL A 448 3.72 14.83 49.70
N GLU A 449 3.18 15.12 50.88
CA GLU A 449 1.90 15.79 51.00
C GLU A 449 2.06 17.28 50.71
N TYR A 450 1.17 17.83 49.92
CA TYR A 450 1.09 19.28 49.67
C TYR A 450 -0.35 19.75 49.77
N TYR A 451 -0.53 20.98 50.23
CA TYR A 451 -1.84 21.57 50.32
C TYR A 451 -2.20 22.33 49.05
N ASN A 452 -3.24 21.88 48.38
CA ASN A 452 -3.79 22.54 47.19
C ASN A 452 -4.79 23.64 47.63
N ILE A 453 -4.34 24.88 47.63
CA ILE A 453 -5.12 26.05 48.06
C ILE A 453 -6.39 26.22 47.21
N GLY A 454 -6.32 25.87 45.91
CA GLY A 454 -7.43 26.06 44.99
C GLY A 454 -8.58 25.07 45.18
N ARG A 455 -8.27 23.86 45.70
CA ARG A 455 -9.25 22.82 45.94
C ARG A 455 -9.52 22.60 47.41
N ASP A 456 -8.84 23.28 48.27
CA ASP A 456 -8.87 23.11 49.73
C ASP A 456 -8.68 21.62 50.15
N THR A 457 -7.71 20.98 49.52
CA THR A 457 -7.41 19.56 49.70
C THR A 457 -5.92 19.31 49.91
N VAL A 458 -5.60 18.22 50.60
CA VAL A 458 -4.23 17.71 50.66
C VAL A 458 -4.02 16.73 49.51
N GLY A 459 -3.06 17.03 48.64
CA GLY A 459 -2.62 16.14 47.56
C GLY A 459 -1.35 15.39 47.96
N VAL A 460 -1.08 14.31 47.28
CA VAL A 460 0.18 13.55 47.40
C VAL A 460 0.83 13.54 46.04
N ILE A 461 2.13 13.74 45.94
CA ILE A 461 2.87 13.60 44.72
C ILE A 461 2.77 12.13 44.27
N PRO A 462 2.16 11.83 43.11
CA PRO A 462 1.83 10.45 42.76
C PRO A 462 3.04 9.60 42.38
N GLY A 463 4.12 10.18 41.89
CA GLY A 463 5.29 9.48 41.41
C GLY A 463 6.01 10.29 40.34
N ASP A 464 6.63 9.63 39.34
CA ASP A 464 7.32 10.30 38.25
C ASP A 464 6.45 10.43 36.97
N GLY A 465 5.19 9.98 37.04
CA GLY A 465 4.22 10.02 35.97
C GLY A 465 4.31 8.86 34.97
N PHE A 466 5.21 7.94 35.19
CA PHE A 466 5.31 6.73 34.42
C PHE A 466 4.86 5.52 35.24
N TRP A 467 4.30 4.54 34.55
CA TRP A 467 3.83 3.32 35.23
C TRP A 467 5.00 2.49 35.74
N ASP A 468 4.94 2.06 37.02
CA ASP A 468 5.90 1.16 37.65
C ASP A 468 5.41 -0.29 37.70
N VAL A 469 4.08 -0.50 37.62
CA VAL A 469 3.44 -1.80 37.60
C VAL A 469 2.18 -1.78 36.78
N GLY A 470 1.72 -2.96 36.37
CA GLY A 470 0.47 -3.12 35.66
C GLY A 470 0.64 -3.24 34.14
N ASN A 471 -0.46 -3.20 33.42
CA ASN A 471 -0.53 -3.45 31.98
C ASN A 471 -1.44 -2.42 31.31
N PRO A 472 -1.36 -2.24 29.99
CA PRO A 472 -2.21 -1.33 29.23
C PRO A 472 -3.71 -1.66 29.31
N TYR A 473 -4.51 -0.65 28.99
CA TYR A 473 -5.97 -0.72 29.13
C TYR A 473 -6.66 -1.68 28.17
N THR A 474 -5.99 -2.10 27.09
CA THR A 474 -6.60 -2.90 26.02
C THR A 474 -5.84 -4.20 25.81
N TRP A 475 -6.58 -5.29 25.67
CA TRP A 475 -6.13 -6.56 25.14
C TRP A 475 -6.97 -6.90 23.91
N HIS A 476 -6.33 -7.34 22.83
CA HIS A 476 -7.00 -7.61 21.56
C HIS A 476 -6.47 -8.86 20.89
N ASP A 477 -7.37 -9.62 20.27
CA ASP A 477 -7.03 -10.74 19.39
C ASP A 477 -8.07 -10.87 18.30
N HIS A 478 -7.63 -10.84 17.05
CA HIS A 478 -8.51 -11.19 15.94
C HIS A 478 -7.81 -12.08 14.93
N TYR A 479 -8.60 -12.82 14.19
CA TYR A 479 -8.12 -13.50 12.99
C TYR A 479 -9.12 -13.41 11.85
N LEU A 480 -8.57 -13.49 10.64
CA LEU A 480 -9.27 -13.77 9.40
C LEU A 480 -8.72 -15.06 8.80
N ASP A 481 -9.60 -15.98 8.47
CA ASP A 481 -9.33 -17.15 7.66
C ASP A 481 -10.13 -17.05 6.35
N GLU A 482 -9.45 -16.75 5.23
CA GLU A 482 -10.07 -16.55 3.93
C GLU A 482 -9.65 -17.64 2.95
N PHE A 483 -10.63 -18.25 2.30
CA PHE A 483 -10.43 -19.04 1.09
C PHE A 483 -11.00 -18.27 -0.10
N SER A 484 -10.21 -18.11 -1.15
CA SER A 484 -10.68 -17.42 -2.36
C SER A 484 -10.39 -18.19 -3.65
N VAL A 485 -11.28 -18.00 -4.60
CA VAL A 485 -11.14 -18.48 -5.98
C VAL A 485 -11.32 -17.31 -6.91
N THR A 486 -10.34 -17.08 -7.77
CA THR A 486 -10.41 -16.07 -8.84
C THR A 486 -10.18 -16.73 -10.18
N GLY A 487 -10.89 -16.29 -11.19
CA GLY A 487 -10.68 -16.76 -12.55
C GLY A 487 -10.93 -15.65 -13.53
N ASP A 488 -10.06 -15.52 -14.50
CA ASP A 488 -10.22 -14.57 -15.59
C ASP A 488 -9.80 -15.16 -16.93
N VAL A 489 -10.43 -14.69 -17.99
CA VAL A 489 -10.14 -15.01 -19.37
C VAL A 489 -9.86 -13.71 -20.12
N THR A 490 -8.77 -13.70 -20.88
CA THR A 490 -8.45 -12.62 -21.81
C THR A 490 -8.47 -13.17 -23.23
N SER A 491 -9.16 -12.48 -24.14
CA SER A 491 -9.27 -12.86 -25.54
C SER A 491 -9.16 -11.66 -26.46
N PHE A 492 -8.32 -11.79 -27.47
CA PHE A 492 -8.19 -10.85 -28.58
C PHE A 492 -9.07 -11.36 -29.71
N PHE A 493 -10.37 -10.99 -29.72
CA PHE A 493 -11.32 -11.46 -30.75
C PHE A 493 -10.88 -11.07 -32.15
N ASP A 494 -10.37 -9.86 -32.29
CA ASP A 494 -9.78 -9.32 -33.51
C ASP A 494 -8.59 -8.40 -33.17
N GLU A 495 -8.04 -7.68 -34.13
CA GLU A 495 -6.92 -6.74 -33.97
C GLU A 495 -7.30 -5.46 -33.20
N LYS A 496 -8.60 -5.25 -32.95
CA LYS A 496 -9.13 -4.02 -32.30
C LYS A 496 -9.64 -4.26 -30.88
N ASN A 497 -10.08 -5.46 -30.59
CA ASN A 497 -10.78 -5.76 -29.34
C ASN A 497 -9.97 -6.71 -28.45
N LYS A 498 -9.67 -6.25 -27.22
CA LYS A 498 -9.08 -7.04 -26.16
C LYS A 498 -10.11 -7.17 -25.03
N PHE A 499 -10.86 -8.25 -25.06
CA PHE A 499 -11.88 -8.56 -24.08
C PHE A 499 -11.28 -9.28 -22.88
N LYS A 500 -11.67 -8.87 -21.67
CA LYS A 500 -11.35 -9.54 -20.41
C LYS A 500 -12.61 -9.72 -19.58
N ALA A 501 -12.86 -10.91 -19.08
CA ALA A 501 -13.95 -11.20 -18.16
C ALA A 501 -13.47 -12.15 -17.06
N GLY A 502 -14.09 -12.05 -15.89
CA GLY A 502 -13.70 -12.91 -14.79
C GLY A 502 -14.65 -12.86 -13.60
N PHE A 503 -14.29 -13.67 -12.61
CA PHE A 503 -15.01 -13.76 -11.36
C PHE A 503 -14.07 -13.84 -10.17
N LYS A 504 -14.58 -13.46 -9.01
CA LYS A 504 -13.92 -13.60 -7.71
C LYS A 504 -14.91 -14.10 -6.68
N LEU A 505 -14.52 -15.11 -5.91
CA LEU A 505 -15.28 -15.65 -4.77
C LEU A 505 -14.37 -15.65 -3.56
N GLN A 506 -14.84 -15.12 -2.43
CA GLN A 506 -14.12 -15.07 -1.16
C GLN A 506 -15.05 -15.58 -0.05
N PHE A 507 -14.62 -16.60 0.66
CA PHE A 507 -15.28 -17.15 1.83
C PHE A 507 -14.42 -16.86 3.04
N GLN A 508 -14.99 -16.17 4.02
CA GLN A 508 -14.25 -15.65 5.15
C GLN A 508 -14.81 -16.22 6.47
N GLU A 509 -13.93 -16.53 7.39
CA GLU A 509 -14.23 -16.69 8.81
C GLU A 509 -13.44 -15.62 9.56
N MET A 510 -14.12 -14.81 10.36
CA MET A 510 -13.54 -13.76 11.17
C MET A 510 -13.92 -13.92 12.62
N GLN A 511 -12.95 -13.73 13.52
CA GLN A 511 -13.20 -13.64 14.94
C GLN A 511 -12.52 -12.40 15.50
N VAL A 512 -13.21 -11.71 16.38
CA VAL A 512 -12.69 -10.56 17.14
C VAL A 512 -12.93 -10.81 18.61
N VAL A 513 -11.92 -10.57 19.42
CA VAL A 513 -11.96 -10.51 20.88
C VAL A 513 -11.25 -9.24 21.32
N ASP A 514 -12.01 -8.26 21.74
CA ASP A 514 -11.52 -6.97 22.20
C ASP A 514 -11.94 -6.77 23.64
N ILE A 515 -11.00 -6.53 24.57
CA ILE A 515 -11.28 -6.41 26.00
C ILE A 515 -10.61 -5.12 26.52
N TYR A 516 -11.45 -4.21 27.01
CA TYR A 516 -11.00 -2.97 27.62
C TYR A 516 -11.01 -3.07 29.14
N GLN A 517 -9.96 -2.57 29.79
CA GLN A 517 -9.69 -2.70 31.24
C GLN A 517 -9.88 -4.15 31.72
N PRO A 518 -9.03 -5.08 31.26
CA PRO A 518 -9.21 -6.53 31.52
C PRO A 518 -9.31 -6.90 33.01
N TRP A 519 -8.76 -6.09 33.91
CA TRP A 519 -8.80 -6.33 35.36
C TRP A 519 -10.15 -6.03 36.01
N VAL A 520 -11.14 -5.51 35.27
CA VAL A 520 -12.47 -5.17 35.76
C VAL A 520 -13.45 -6.28 35.39
N GLY A 521 -14.08 -6.93 36.38
CA GLY A 521 -15.07 -7.98 36.14
C GLY A 521 -14.49 -9.25 35.52
N THR A 522 -15.32 -10.00 34.80
CA THR A 522 -14.95 -11.29 34.20
C THR A 522 -14.48 -11.18 32.75
N LEU A 523 -14.91 -10.14 32.02
CA LEU A 523 -14.61 -9.89 30.62
C LEU A 523 -14.24 -8.41 30.38
N GLY A 524 -13.48 -7.81 31.30
CA GLY A 524 -13.14 -6.40 31.27
C GLY A 524 -14.31 -5.48 31.62
N LEU A 525 -14.04 -4.17 31.67
CA LEU A 525 -15.08 -3.14 31.83
C LEU A 525 -16.01 -3.12 30.61
N ASN A 526 -15.40 -3.24 29.42
CA ASN A 526 -16.09 -3.35 28.13
C ASN A 526 -15.41 -4.42 27.26
N ASN A 527 -16.18 -5.02 26.38
CA ASN A 527 -15.65 -5.96 25.39
C ASN A 527 -16.43 -5.91 24.09
N ASP A 528 -15.81 -6.39 23.01
CA ASP A 528 -16.49 -6.72 21.75
C ASP A 528 -16.01 -8.10 21.29
N ILE A 529 -16.92 -9.07 21.24
CA ILE A 529 -16.60 -10.47 20.94
C ILE A 529 -17.61 -10.97 19.92
N TYR A 530 -17.12 -11.33 18.72
CA TYR A 530 -17.96 -11.97 17.72
C TYR A 530 -17.17 -12.91 16.82
N LYS A 531 -17.86 -13.86 16.24
CA LYS A 531 -17.37 -14.75 15.19
C LYS A 531 -18.38 -14.81 14.05
N VAL A 532 -17.92 -14.54 12.82
CA VAL A 532 -18.78 -14.35 11.64
C VAL A 532 -18.18 -15.01 10.39
N ASN A 533 -19.07 -15.40 9.46
CA ASN A 533 -18.70 -16.04 8.20
C ASN A 533 -19.34 -15.32 7.02
N PRO A 534 -18.84 -14.14 6.62
CA PRO A 534 -19.31 -13.47 5.41
C PRO A 534 -18.73 -14.10 4.15
N ALA A 535 -19.34 -13.76 3.01
CA ALA A 535 -18.77 -14.08 1.71
C ALA A 535 -18.90 -12.89 0.76
N ILE A 536 -17.93 -12.76 -0.13
CA ILE A 536 -17.92 -11.73 -1.17
C ILE A 536 -17.79 -12.44 -2.53
N ALA A 537 -18.62 -12.05 -3.49
CA ALA A 537 -18.51 -12.50 -4.86
C ALA A 537 -18.42 -11.29 -5.79
N ALA A 538 -17.77 -11.46 -6.92
CA ALA A 538 -17.75 -10.45 -7.97
C ALA A 538 -17.73 -11.09 -9.34
N LEU A 539 -18.38 -10.41 -10.29
CA LEU A 539 -18.32 -10.71 -11.72
C LEU A 539 -17.92 -9.45 -12.46
N TYR A 540 -17.07 -9.55 -13.45
CA TYR A 540 -16.70 -8.40 -14.26
C TYR A 540 -16.49 -8.78 -15.71
N ALA A 541 -16.70 -7.77 -16.58
CA ALA A 541 -16.36 -7.84 -17.99
C ALA A 541 -15.87 -6.46 -18.44
N GLN A 542 -14.87 -6.42 -19.32
CA GLN A 542 -14.34 -5.20 -19.90
C GLN A 542 -13.83 -5.46 -21.31
N ASP A 543 -13.87 -4.43 -22.14
CA ASP A 543 -13.34 -4.47 -23.49
C ASP A 543 -12.49 -3.23 -23.76
N ASN A 544 -11.26 -3.44 -24.26
CA ASN A 544 -10.38 -2.40 -24.76
C ASN A 544 -10.48 -2.37 -26.28
N ILE A 545 -11.10 -1.32 -26.80
CA ILE A 545 -11.39 -1.16 -28.23
C ILE A 545 -10.45 -0.15 -28.84
N ASN A 546 -9.69 -0.54 -29.86
CA ASN A 546 -8.82 0.34 -30.60
C ASN A 546 -9.51 0.93 -31.83
N PHE A 547 -9.79 2.23 -31.81
CA PHE A 547 -10.37 3.00 -32.91
C PHE A 547 -9.28 3.82 -33.64
N GLY A 548 -8.44 3.18 -34.45
CA GLY A 548 -7.44 3.90 -35.23
C GLY A 548 -6.40 4.65 -34.39
N GLY A 549 -6.01 4.08 -33.24
CA GLY A 549 -5.05 4.65 -32.30
C GLY A 549 -5.66 5.20 -31.02
N MET A 550 -6.95 5.61 -31.03
CA MET A 550 -7.66 5.91 -29.79
C MET A 550 -8.11 4.61 -29.12
N ILE A 551 -7.80 4.46 -27.85
CA ILE A 551 -8.22 3.31 -27.04
C ILE A 551 -9.42 3.72 -26.20
N LEU A 552 -10.49 2.95 -26.29
CA LEU A 552 -11.67 3.04 -25.43
C LEU A 552 -11.72 1.80 -24.55
N ASN A 553 -11.63 1.96 -23.24
CA ASN A 553 -11.81 0.90 -22.26
C ASN A 553 -13.17 1.06 -21.56
N PHE A 554 -14.05 0.13 -21.78
CA PHE A 554 -15.36 0.09 -21.11
C PHE A 554 -15.46 -1.17 -20.27
N GLY A 555 -15.82 -1.00 -18.99
CA GLY A 555 -15.92 -2.11 -18.05
C GLY A 555 -17.15 -2.02 -17.15
N LEU A 556 -17.65 -3.18 -16.78
CA LEU A 556 -18.74 -3.32 -15.83
C LEU A 556 -18.38 -4.37 -14.77
N ARG A 557 -18.63 -4.03 -13.50
CA ARG A 557 -18.39 -4.92 -12.37
C ARG A 557 -19.61 -5.00 -11.47
N LEU A 558 -20.01 -6.22 -11.11
CA LEU A 558 -21.02 -6.52 -10.11
C LEU A 558 -20.35 -7.11 -8.88
N ASP A 559 -20.42 -6.40 -7.75
CA ASP A 559 -19.98 -6.89 -6.45
C ASP A 559 -21.19 -7.33 -5.64
N VAL A 560 -21.08 -8.50 -5.01
CA VAL A 560 -22.12 -9.13 -4.19
C VAL A 560 -21.54 -9.44 -2.82
N TRP A 561 -22.27 -9.10 -1.76
CA TRP A 561 -21.85 -9.34 -0.38
C TRP A 561 -22.94 -10.09 0.40
N PHE A 562 -22.53 -11.17 1.03
CA PHE A 562 -23.32 -11.96 1.96
C PHE A 562 -22.83 -11.63 3.38
N PRO A 563 -23.60 -10.88 4.18
CA PRO A 563 -23.16 -10.54 5.56
C PRO A 563 -23.06 -11.75 6.48
N GLY A 564 -23.72 -12.84 6.13
CA GLY A 564 -23.64 -14.13 6.83
C GLY A 564 -24.71 -14.35 7.89
N LYS A 565 -24.72 -15.58 8.39
CA LYS A 565 -25.75 -16.07 9.32
C LYS A 565 -25.92 -15.20 10.55
N TYR A 566 -24.83 -14.71 11.12
CA TYR A 566 -24.83 -13.90 12.32
C TYR A 566 -25.70 -12.64 12.18
N VAL A 567 -25.57 -11.94 11.05
CA VAL A 567 -26.37 -10.74 10.74
C VAL A 567 -27.83 -11.10 10.47
N ASP A 568 -28.06 -12.11 9.61
CA ASP A 568 -29.44 -12.53 9.27
C ASP A 568 -30.23 -12.92 10.52
N ASP A 569 -29.60 -13.68 11.43
CA ASP A 569 -30.21 -14.11 12.69
C ASP A 569 -30.44 -12.91 13.65
N ALA A 570 -29.48 -11.96 13.75
CA ALA A 570 -29.60 -10.76 14.55
C ALA A 570 -30.73 -9.86 14.06
N VAL A 571 -30.86 -9.66 12.75
CA VAL A 571 -31.97 -8.86 12.17
C VAL A 571 -33.33 -9.52 12.43
N LYS A 572 -33.41 -10.85 12.39
CA LYS A 572 -34.63 -11.60 12.65
C LYS A 572 -35.01 -11.63 14.12
N ASN A 573 -34.04 -11.51 15.04
CA ASN A 573 -34.27 -11.63 16.48
C ASN A 573 -34.71 -10.29 17.08
N PRO A 574 -35.97 -10.16 17.62
CA PRO A 574 -36.44 -8.93 18.23
C PRO A 574 -35.71 -8.58 19.55
N ASP A 575 -35.06 -9.58 20.19
CA ASP A 575 -34.33 -9.35 21.45
C ASP A 575 -33.00 -8.59 21.25
N VAL A 576 -32.52 -8.47 19.99
CA VAL A 576 -31.42 -7.56 19.65
C VAL A 576 -31.98 -6.14 19.55
N VAL A 577 -32.19 -5.52 20.71
CA VAL A 577 -32.88 -4.22 20.84
C VAL A 577 -32.12 -3.03 20.23
N THR A 578 -30.84 -3.23 19.92
CA THR A 578 -29.96 -2.24 19.29
C THR A 578 -30.15 -2.15 17.76
N ILE A 579 -30.91 -3.06 17.15
CA ILE A 579 -31.35 -2.94 15.75
C ILE A 579 -32.75 -2.35 15.71
N PRO A 580 -32.94 -1.06 15.35
CA PRO A 580 -34.24 -0.43 15.25
C PRO A 580 -35.14 -1.11 14.21
N ASP A 581 -36.45 -1.08 14.39
CA ASP A 581 -37.42 -1.70 13.44
C ASP A 581 -37.30 -1.14 12.03
N GLU A 582 -36.98 0.15 11.90
CA GLU A 582 -36.68 0.77 10.60
C GLU A 582 -35.46 0.15 9.93
N VAL A 583 -34.37 -0.09 10.69
CA VAL A 583 -33.16 -0.74 10.15
C VAL A 583 -33.46 -2.17 9.73
N ARG A 584 -34.27 -2.92 10.50
CA ARG A 584 -34.73 -4.29 10.14
C ARG A 584 -35.50 -4.29 8.83
N LYS A 585 -36.48 -3.37 8.71
CA LYS A 585 -37.29 -3.24 7.50
C LYS A 585 -36.38 -2.90 6.32
N ASN A 586 -35.55 -1.86 6.44
CA ASN A 586 -34.66 -1.42 5.37
C ASN A 586 -33.63 -2.50 4.98
N TYR A 587 -33.20 -3.36 5.92
CA TYR A 587 -32.33 -4.49 5.62
C TYR A 587 -32.99 -5.46 4.61
N TYR A 588 -34.27 -5.79 4.83
CA TYR A 588 -35.00 -6.67 3.90
C TYR A 588 -35.34 -5.98 2.57
N ASP A 589 -35.66 -4.70 2.60
CA ASP A 589 -35.97 -3.90 1.41
C ASP A 589 -34.73 -3.67 0.51
N ASP A 590 -33.56 -3.47 1.12
CA ASP A 590 -32.29 -3.21 0.43
C ASP A 590 -31.49 -4.49 0.07
N SER A 591 -31.95 -5.65 0.47
CA SER A 591 -31.27 -6.93 0.26
C SER A 591 -32.08 -7.88 -0.64
N PHE A 592 -31.36 -8.78 -1.32
CA PHE A 592 -31.97 -9.83 -2.13
C PHE A 592 -31.97 -11.14 -1.35
N LYS A 593 -33.08 -11.86 -1.36
CA LYS A 593 -33.18 -13.20 -0.77
C LYS A 593 -32.44 -14.22 -1.65
N PHE A 594 -31.57 -15.03 -1.06
CA PHE A 594 -30.81 -16.05 -1.79
C PHE A 594 -31.43 -17.43 -1.63
N PHE A 595 -31.20 -18.09 -0.51
CA PHE A 595 -31.72 -19.44 -0.24
C PHE A 595 -32.09 -19.55 1.26
N GLY A 596 -33.27 -20.09 1.56
CA GLY A 596 -33.75 -20.08 2.93
C GLY A 596 -33.94 -18.65 3.45
N ASP A 597 -33.41 -18.37 4.64
CA ASP A 597 -33.40 -17.06 5.29
C ASP A 597 -32.02 -16.39 5.18
N ARG A 598 -31.34 -16.52 4.04
CA ARG A 598 -30.08 -15.84 3.71
C ARG A 598 -30.32 -14.70 2.76
N TYR A 599 -29.63 -13.60 3.01
CA TYR A 599 -29.74 -12.38 2.23
C TYR A 599 -28.37 -11.92 1.73
N PHE A 600 -28.37 -11.22 0.60
CA PHE A 600 -27.17 -10.60 0.05
C PHE A 600 -27.47 -9.19 -0.45
N LYS A 601 -26.43 -8.37 -0.53
CA LYS A 601 -26.47 -7.05 -1.16
C LYS A 601 -25.63 -7.06 -2.42
N ALA A 602 -26.01 -6.24 -3.41
CA ALA A 602 -25.31 -6.18 -4.69
C ALA A 602 -25.07 -4.72 -5.12
N ARG A 603 -23.93 -4.49 -5.78
CA ARG A 603 -23.57 -3.18 -6.33
C ARG A 603 -23.01 -3.32 -7.73
N LEU A 604 -23.54 -2.52 -8.67
CA LEU A 604 -23.07 -2.42 -10.04
C LEU A 604 -22.18 -1.18 -10.20
N SER A 605 -21.01 -1.34 -10.80
CA SER A 605 -19.97 -0.32 -10.92
C SER A 605 -19.50 -0.19 -12.38
N PRO A 606 -19.99 0.80 -13.15
CA PRO A 606 -19.51 1.09 -14.50
C PRO A 606 -18.18 1.84 -14.47
N ARG A 607 -17.35 1.60 -15.48
CA ARG A 607 -16.04 2.23 -15.67
C ARG A 607 -15.80 2.55 -17.14
N LEU A 608 -15.17 3.69 -17.38
CA LEU A 608 -14.83 4.17 -18.71
C LEU A 608 -13.42 4.76 -18.67
N GLY A 609 -12.59 4.37 -19.61
CA GLY A 609 -11.28 4.95 -19.85
C GLY A 609 -11.10 5.25 -21.32
N ILE A 610 -10.44 6.35 -21.62
CA ILE A 610 -10.11 6.76 -22.98
C ILE A 610 -8.62 7.13 -23.00
N SER A 611 -7.88 6.60 -23.96
CA SER A 611 -6.52 7.04 -24.26
C SER A 611 -6.45 7.45 -25.70
N HIS A 612 -5.97 8.65 -25.96
CA HIS A 612 -5.87 9.21 -27.29
C HIS A 612 -4.46 9.73 -27.55
N PRO A 613 -3.65 9.06 -28.39
CA PRO A 613 -2.36 9.58 -28.82
C PRO A 613 -2.58 10.82 -29.68
N ILE A 614 -2.12 11.98 -29.21
CA ILE A 614 -2.18 13.26 -29.93
C ILE A 614 -1.05 13.28 -30.96
N THR A 615 0.12 12.77 -30.56
CA THR A 615 1.31 12.58 -31.42
C THR A 615 1.96 11.24 -31.05
N ASN A 616 3.03 10.86 -31.76
CA ASN A 616 3.79 9.65 -31.43
C ASN A 616 4.46 9.70 -30.04
N SER A 617 4.62 10.91 -29.47
CA SER A 617 5.30 11.16 -28.20
C SER A 617 4.36 11.76 -27.14
N GLN A 618 3.06 11.93 -27.46
CA GLN A 618 2.10 12.54 -26.53
C GLN A 618 0.78 11.80 -26.54
N THR A 619 0.30 11.45 -25.36
CA THR A 619 -0.98 10.78 -25.15
C THR A 619 -1.82 11.54 -24.13
N LEU A 620 -3.08 11.80 -24.48
CA LEU A 620 -4.11 12.29 -23.57
C LEU A 620 -4.90 11.09 -23.06
N PHE A 621 -5.14 11.00 -21.78
CA PHE A 621 -6.03 10.00 -21.22
C PHE A 621 -7.09 10.64 -20.33
N PHE A 622 -8.25 10.02 -20.32
CA PHE A 622 -9.37 10.38 -19.46
C PHE A 622 -9.96 9.12 -18.85
N SER A 623 -10.29 9.17 -17.57
CA SER A 623 -11.02 8.09 -16.93
C SER A 623 -12.21 8.59 -16.10
N TYR A 624 -13.24 7.77 -16.05
CA TYR A 624 -14.43 7.94 -15.23
C TYR A 624 -14.85 6.59 -14.66
N GLY A 625 -15.23 6.56 -13.39
CA GLY A 625 -15.66 5.29 -12.81
C GLY A 625 -16.36 5.42 -11.47
N HIS A 626 -17.18 4.40 -11.19
CA HIS A 626 -17.80 4.17 -9.90
C HIS A 626 -17.02 3.05 -9.20
N PHE A 627 -16.62 3.31 -7.97
CA PHE A 627 -15.84 2.40 -7.15
C PHE A 627 -16.54 2.22 -5.81
N SER A 628 -16.59 0.99 -5.32
CA SER A 628 -17.29 0.69 -4.07
C SER A 628 -16.48 -0.26 -3.19
N LYS A 629 -16.66 -0.10 -1.89
CA LYS A 629 -16.09 -0.97 -0.86
C LYS A 629 -17.11 -1.28 0.21
N TRP A 630 -17.27 -2.56 0.56
CA TRP A 630 -18.14 -2.98 1.65
C TRP A 630 -17.60 -2.44 2.98
N PRO A 631 -18.51 -2.16 3.95
CA PRO A 631 -18.13 -1.61 5.25
C PRO A 631 -17.13 -2.49 5.99
N LYS A 632 -16.31 -1.88 6.85
CA LYS A 632 -15.47 -2.64 7.77
C LYS A 632 -16.32 -3.57 8.63
N PRO A 633 -15.84 -4.78 8.96
CA PRO A 633 -16.59 -5.75 9.76
C PRO A 633 -17.12 -5.19 11.08
N GLN A 634 -16.33 -4.40 11.80
CA GLN A 634 -16.74 -3.78 13.06
C GLN A 634 -17.97 -2.88 12.94
N TYR A 635 -18.14 -2.17 11.80
CA TYR A 635 -19.28 -1.29 11.60
C TYR A 635 -20.59 -2.06 11.40
N VAL A 636 -20.48 -3.33 11.02
CA VAL A 636 -21.62 -4.20 10.75
C VAL A 636 -21.89 -5.14 11.91
N TYR A 637 -20.87 -5.80 12.46
CA TYR A 637 -21.01 -6.95 13.33
C TYR A 637 -20.91 -6.64 14.83
N ALA A 638 -20.40 -5.45 15.20
CA ALA A 638 -20.17 -5.11 16.60
C ALA A 638 -21.46 -5.23 17.42
N LYS A 639 -21.42 -6.03 18.49
CA LYS A 639 -22.47 -6.15 19.51
C LYS A 639 -23.90 -6.44 19.01
N LEU A 640 -24.05 -7.20 17.93
CA LEU A 640 -25.35 -7.67 17.44
C LEU A 640 -25.89 -8.90 18.19
N ASP A 641 -25.46 -9.09 19.42
CA ASP A 641 -25.88 -10.17 20.31
C ASP A 641 -26.81 -9.64 21.43
N PRO A 642 -27.91 -10.33 21.78
CA PRO A 642 -28.82 -9.89 22.84
C PRO A 642 -28.16 -9.67 24.20
N TYR A 643 -27.10 -10.43 24.51
CA TYR A 643 -26.38 -10.32 25.80
C TYR A 643 -25.47 -9.09 25.83
N ASN A 644 -24.86 -8.71 24.71
CA ASN A 644 -24.00 -7.54 24.60
C ASN A 644 -24.76 -6.20 24.55
N SER A 645 -26.07 -6.23 24.32
CA SER A 645 -26.92 -5.04 24.36
C SER A 645 -27.00 -4.36 25.74
N GLN A 646 -26.49 -5.00 26.79
CA GLN A 646 -26.40 -4.47 28.13
C GLN A 646 -25.04 -3.87 28.49
N SER A 647 -24.10 -3.89 27.55
CA SER A 647 -22.77 -3.29 27.72
C SER A 647 -22.86 -1.77 27.88
N SER A 648 -22.04 -1.20 28.75
CA SER A 648 -21.87 0.24 28.90
C SER A 648 -21.20 0.89 27.71
N PHE A 649 -20.60 0.12 26.84
CA PHE A 649 -20.01 0.56 25.59
C PHE A 649 -21.10 0.81 24.56
N GLN A 650 -21.12 2.01 23.96
CA GLN A 650 -22.29 2.53 23.25
C GLN A 650 -22.20 2.48 21.72
N ARG A 651 -21.22 1.77 21.13
CA ARG A 651 -21.11 1.62 19.68
C ARG A 651 -21.64 0.26 19.22
N PHE A 652 -22.63 0.28 18.32
CA PHE A 652 -23.29 -0.92 17.85
C PHE A 652 -23.22 -0.99 16.32
N GLY A 653 -22.98 -2.16 15.79
CA GLY A 653 -22.99 -2.44 14.38
C GLY A 653 -24.37 -2.19 13.76
N ASN A 654 -24.37 -1.88 12.47
CA ASN A 654 -25.57 -1.68 11.67
C ASN A 654 -25.59 -2.69 10.52
N PRO A 655 -26.50 -3.67 10.50
CA PRO A 655 -26.60 -4.65 9.44
C PRO A 655 -27.01 -4.06 8.08
N ASN A 656 -27.62 -2.87 8.08
CA ASN A 656 -28.11 -2.25 6.84
C ASN A 656 -27.16 -1.21 6.24
N LEU A 657 -25.88 -1.23 6.55
CA LEU A 657 -24.94 -0.33 5.89
C LEU A 657 -24.84 -0.62 4.40
N LYS A 658 -24.70 0.46 3.62
CA LYS A 658 -24.39 0.46 2.19
C LYS A 658 -22.88 0.50 1.99
N PRO A 659 -22.37 0.06 0.83
CA PRO A 659 -20.96 0.23 0.52
C PRO A 659 -20.64 1.72 0.36
N GLU A 660 -19.49 2.13 0.91
CA GLU A 660 -18.93 3.44 0.59
C GLU A 660 -18.60 3.51 -0.89
N THR A 661 -18.97 4.59 -1.55
CA THR A 661 -18.88 4.71 -3.02
C THR A 661 -18.11 5.96 -3.41
N THR A 662 -17.14 5.80 -4.31
CA THR A 662 -16.40 6.91 -4.92
C THR A 662 -16.77 7.03 -6.39
N VAL A 663 -17.10 8.25 -6.83
CA VAL A 663 -17.16 8.61 -8.24
C VAL A 663 -15.91 9.43 -8.55
N ALA A 664 -15.09 8.93 -9.44
CA ALA A 664 -13.81 9.55 -9.76
C ALA A 664 -13.74 9.98 -11.23
N TYR A 665 -13.12 11.11 -11.45
CA TYR A 665 -12.80 11.69 -12.76
C TYR A 665 -11.29 11.95 -12.81
N GLU A 666 -10.68 11.68 -13.93
CA GLU A 666 -9.27 11.89 -14.14
C GLU A 666 -9.00 12.32 -15.58
N LEU A 667 -8.09 13.27 -15.73
CA LEU A 667 -7.58 13.73 -17.01
C LEU A 667 -6.07 13.86 -16.91
N GLY A 668 -5.34 13.28 -17.86
CA GLY A 668 -3.89 13.40 -17.83
C GLY A 668 -3.28 13.43 -19.22
N VAL A 669 -2.05 13.95 -19.27
CA VAL A 669 -1.21 14.01 -20.47
C VAL A 669 0.12 13.35 -20.14
N LYS A 670 0.55 12.43 -20.99
CA LYS A 670 1.89 11.85 -20.98
C LYS A 670 2.66 12.41 -22.17
N THR A 671 3.85 12.96 -21.95
CA THR A 671 4.73 13.51 -22.97
C THR A 671 6.10 12.88 -22.85
N GLN A 672 6.51 12.18 -23.86
CA GLN A 672 7.86 11.62 -24.00
C GLN A 672 8.72 12.63 -24.75
N PHE A 673 9.81 13.11 -24.14
CA PHE A 673 10.73 14.07 -24.76
C PHE A 673 11.85 13.37 -25.52
N THR A 674 12.34 12.27 -24.97
CA THR A 674 13.31 11.36 -25.61
C THR A 674 12.86 9.91 -25.37
N ASP A 675 13.52 8.93 -25.99
CA ASP A 675 13.20 7.51 -25.76
C ASP A 675 13.37 7.10 -24.29
N ASP A 676 14.12 7.86 -23.53
CA ASP A 676 14.54 7.56 -22.16
C ASP A 676 13.79 8.34 -21.07
N ASP A 677 12.97 9.32 -21.43
CA ASP A 677 12.30 10.17 -20.44
C ASP A 677 10.85 10.52 -20.81
N VAL A 678 10.01 10.61 -19.76
CA VAL A 678 8.60 10.93 -19.88
C VAL A 678 8.16 11.86 -18.75
N LEU A 679 7.30 12.82 -19.07
CA LEU A 679 6.57 13.64 -18.14
C LEU A 679 5.09 13.25 -18.18
N THR A 680 4.52 12.95 -17.04
CA THR A 680 3.09 12.73 -16.86
C THR A 680 2.51 13.85 -15.99
N VAL A 681 1.44 14.47 -16.45
CA VAL A 681 0.67 15.45 -15.68
C VAL A 681 -0.75 14.92 -15.57
N THR A 682 -1.25 14.80 -14.35
CA THR A 682 -2.58 14.24 -14.08
C THR A 682 -3.35 15.19 -13.17
N ALA A 683 -4.58 15.52 -13.54
CA ALA A 683 -5.55 16.18 -12.68
C ALA A 683 -6.68 15.21 -12.34
N TYR A 684 -7.10 15.18 -11.08
CA TYR A 684 -8.15 14.28 -10.63
C TYR A 684 -9.15 14.97 -9.72
N TYR A 685 -10.37 14.42 -9.69
CA TYR A 685 -11.45 14.81 -8.80
C TYR A 685 -12.23 13.57 -8.36
N LYS A 686 -12.46 13.42 -7.06
CA LYS A 686 -13.19 12.32 -6.45
C LYS A 686 -14.29 12.86 -5.54
N ASP A 687 -15.52 12.41 -5.74
CA ASP A 687 -16.62 12.54 -4.79
C ASP A 687 -16.85 11.19 -4.09
N ILE A 688 -16.83 11.20 -2.76
CA ILE A 688 -17.01 10.01 -1.93
C ILE A 688 -18.33 10.15 -1.20
N PHE A 689 -19.23 9.19 -1.42
CA PHE A 689 -20.57 9.17 -0.87
C PHE A 689 -20.77 7.98 0.06
N ASP A 690 -21.83 8.06 0.85
CA ASP A 690 -22.19 7.01 1.79
C ASP A 690 -21.07 6.75 2.83
N TYR A 691 -20.25 7.75 3.15
CA TYR A 691 -19.25 7.64 4.21
C TYR A 691 -19.93 7.26 5.52
N ILE A 692 -19.31 6.30 6.21
CA ILE A 692 -19.80 5.79 7.47
C ILE A 692 -19.36 6.72 8.60
N ASN A 693 -20.33 7.09 9.43
CA ASN A 693 -20.14 7.81 10.68
C ASN A 693 -21.07 7.22 11.74
N THR A 694 -20.88 7.59 12.99
CA THR A 694 -21.76 7.18 14.10
C THR A 694 -22.82 8.23 14.38
N ARG A 695 -24.02 7.77 14.77
CA ARG A 695 -25.10 8.62 15.24
C ARG A 695 -25.79 8.01 16.46
N THR A 696 -26.27 8.92 17.32
CA THR A 696 -27.06 8.51 18.47
C THR A 696 -28.46 8.09 18.06
N ALA A 697 -28.87 6.89 18.43
CA ALA A 697 -30.18 6.35 18.23
C ALA A 697 -30.85 6.03 19.57
N ARG A 698 -32.17 5.80 19.57
CA ARG A 698 -32.95 5.36 20.74
C ARG A 698 -33.26 3.88 20.60
N ILE A 699 -33.24 3.16 21.71
CA ILE A 699 -33.65 1.76 21.75
C ILE A 699 -35.16 1.65 21.44
N SER A 700 -35.51 0.78 20.50
CA SER A 700 -36.89 0.56 20.06
C SER A 700 -37.73 -0.30 21.01
N SER A 701 -37.30 -0.51 22.25
CA SER A 701 -38.01 -1.33 23.22
C SER A 701 -38.68 -0.48 24.30
N PRO A 702 -39.98 -0.71 24.63
CA PRO A 702 -40.66 0.00 25.70
C PRO A 702 -39.96 -0.07 27.06
N ARG A 703 -39.26 -1.18 27.30
CA ARG A 703 -38.50 -1.43 28.57
C ARG A 703 -37.23 -0.56 28.65
N PHE A 704 -36.68 -0.14 27.53
CA PHE A 704 -35.42 0.62 27.44
C PHE A 704 -35.56 1.93 26.64
N ALA A 705 -36.77 2.42 26.39
CA ALA A 705 -37.09 3.56 25.55
C ALA A 705 -36.39 4.88 25.91
N SER A 706 -35.86 5.00 27.15
CA SER A 706 -35.08 6.15 27.59
C SER A 706 -33.57 6.03 27.26
N GLN A 707 -33.11 4.83 26.94
CA GLN A 707 -31.69 4.61 26.68
C GLN A 707 -31.32 5.02 25.24
N ARG A 708 -30.21 5.71 25.13
CA ARG A 708 -29.59 6.07 23.84
C ARG A 708 -28.37 5.19 23.61
N PHE A 709 -28.13 4.89 22.35
CA PHE A 709 -26.93 4.18 21.92
C PHE A 709 -26.39 4.81 20.65
N THR A 710 -25.14 4.55 20.32
CA THR A 710 -24.51 5.05 19.11
C THR A 710 -24.38 3.90 18.10
N THR A 711 -24.80 4.12 16.87
CA THR A 711 -24.75 3.15 15.78
C THR A 711 -24.14 3.76 14.55
N TYR A 712 -23.56 2.92 13.69
CA TYR A 712 -22.99 3.32 12.42
C TYR A 712 -24.07 3.57 11.37
N VAL A 713 -23.90 4.62 10.57
CA VAL A 713 -24.82 5.01 9.49
C VAL A 713 -24.04 5.57 8.31
N ASN A 714 -24.58 5.44 7.10
CA ASN A 714 -24.06 6.12 5.91
C ASN A 714 -24.61 7.55 5.87
N ALA A 715 -23.89 8.48 6.46
CA ALA A 715 -24.41 9.85 6.67
C ALA A 715 -23.50 10.95 6.12
N ASP A 716 -22.27 10.62 5.76
CA ASP A 716 -21.25 11.60 5.43
C ASP A 716 -20.75 11.50 3.99
N TYR A 717 -19.95 12.47 3.60
CA TYR A 717 -19.30 12.55 2.31
C TYR A 717 -17.91 13.16 2.46
N ALA A 718 -17.06 12.92 1.46
CA ALA A 718 -15.77 13.58 1.34
C ALA A 718 -15.47 13.90 -0.12
N ARG A 719 -14.51 14.79 -0.35
CA ARG A 719 -14.01 15.18 -1.67
C ARG A 719 -12.49 15.18 -1.66
N SER A 720 -11.91 14.72 -2.74
CA SER A 720 -10.48 14.84 -2.97
C SER A 720 -10.21 15.34 -4.37
N ARG A 721 -9.33 16.32 -4.50
CA ARG A 721 -8.95 16.90 -5.78
C ARG A 721 -7.46 17.21 -5.78
N GLY A 722 -6.84 17.11 -6.94
CA GLY A 722 -5.41 17.39 -7.01
C GLY A 722 -4.83 17.35 -8.41
N VAL A 723 -3.57 17.76 -8.47
CA VAL A 723 -2.74 17.70 -9.69
C VAL A 723 -1.42 17.04 -9.33
N GLU A 724 -1.00 16.12 -10.16
CA GLU A 724 0.24 15.35 -10.02
C GLU A 724 1.14 15.61 -11.22
N PHE A 725 2.43 15.79 -10.97
CA PHE A 725 3.49 15.88 -11.98
C PHE A 725 4.49 14.77 -11.68
N GLU A 726 4.82 13.99 -12.67
CA GLU A 726 5.83 12.96 -12.57
C GLU A 726 6.74 13.01 -13.79
N TYR A 727 8.00 13.21 -13.54
CA TYR A 727 9.04 13.09 -14.54
C TYR A 727 9.89 11.86 -14.24
N GLN A 728 10.02 10.97 -15.21
CA GLN A 728 10.81 9.76 -15.10
C GLN A 728 11.87 9.74 -16.20
N LYS A 729 13.12 9.51 -15.80
CA LYS A 729 14.25 9.22 -16.67
C LYS A 729 14.77 7.83 -16.36
N ARG A 730 14.56 6.89 -17.29
CA ARG A 730 14.87 5.47 -17.07
C ARG A 730 16.31 5.11 -17.41
N VAL A 731 16.84 5.61 -18.50
CA VAL A 731 18.15 5.25 -19.00
C VAL A 731 19.02 6.50 -19.16
N GLY A 732 20.22 6.41 -18.64
CA GLY A 732 21.28 7.39 -18.86
C GLY A 732 22.60 6.73 -18.53
N LYS A 733 23.67 7.14 -19.19
CA LYS A 733 24.98 6.53 -19.00
C LYS A 733 25.40 6.50 -17.52
N TRP A 734 25.08 7.56 -16.77
CA TRP A 734 25.48 7.73 -15.37
C TRP A 734 24.35 8.12 -14.43
N PHE A 735 23.20 8.51 -14.97
CA PHE A 735 22.10 9.06 -14.20
C PHE A 735 20.76 8.53 -14.67
N ARG A 736 19.94 8.10 -13.72
CA ARG A 736 18.53 7.85 -13.87
C ARG A 736 17.78 8.39 -12.63
N GLY A 737 16.50 8.64 -12.76
CA GLY A 737 15.77 9.15 -11.63
C GLY A 737 14.29 9.41 -11.91
N THR A 738 13.58 9.67 -10.82
CA THR A 738 12.15 10.00 -10.84
C THR A 738 11.92 11.22 -9.96
N ALA A 739 11.26 12.23 -10.50
CA ALA A 739 10.80 13.39 -9.75
C ALA A 739 9.27 13.39 -9.73
N VAL A 740 8.70 13.47 -8.55
CA VAL A 740 7.27 13.49 -8.30
C VAL A 740 6.92 14.76 -7.55
N PHE A 741 5.87 15.45 -7.98
CA PHE A 741 5.27 16.56 -7.26
C PHE A 741 3.75 16.39 -7.29
N SER A 742 3.11 16.52 -6.12
CA SER A 742 1.65 16.45 -6.01
C SER A 742 1.14 17.64 -5.20
N TYR A 743 0.09 18.24 -5.71
CA TYR A 743 -0.76 19.16 -4.95
C TYR A 743 -2.13 18.53 -4.80
N SER A 744 -2.64 18.42 -3.57
CA SER A 744 -3.94 17.83 -3.29
C SER A 744 -4.66 18.58 -2.18
N GLU A 745 -5.97 18.47 -2.20
CA GLU A 745 -6.86 19.00 -1.16
C GLU A 745 -7.92 17.96 -0.85
N VAL A 746 -8.06 17.62 0.43
CA VAL A 746 -9.02 16.62 0.92
C VAL A 746 -9.93 17.26 1.94
N THR A 747 -11.23 17.30 1.65
CA THR A 747 -12.24 17.85 2.54
C THR A 747 -13.37 16.84 2.76
N GLY A 748 -14.06 16.97 3.88
CA GLY A 748 -15.18 16.09 4.20
C GLY A 748 -15.99 16.62 5.37
N LYS A 749 -17.06 15.91 5.70
CA LYS A 749 -17.89 16.26 6.84
C LYS A 749 -17.36 15.69 8.15
N SER A 750 -16.74 14.52 8.10
CA SER A 750 -16.13 13.86 9.27
C SER A 750 -14.72 13.36 8.99
N SER A 751 -13.89 13.39 10.01
CA SER A 751 -12.51 12.87 9.96
C SER A 751 -12.42 11.35 10.13
N SER A 752 -13.36 10.75 10.87
CA SER A 752 -13.43 9.30 11.10
C SER A 752 -14.87 8.82 11.23
N ALA A 753 -15.08 7.52 11.13
CA ALA A 753 -16.40 6.92 11.34
C ALA A 753 -16.89 7.05 12.80
N ASP A 754 -15.99 7.24 13.76
CA ASP A 754 -16.31 7.30 15.18
C ASP A 754 -16.49 8.75 15.71
N GLU A 755 -16.36 9.74 14.86
CA GLU A 755 -16.47 11.17 15.24
C GLU A 755 -17.79 11.49 15.92
N GLY A 756 -18.90 10.90 15.47
CA GLY A 756 -20.20 11.07 16.09
C GLY A 756 -20.29 10.62 17.56
N VAL A 757 -19.41 9.71 18.00
CA VAL A 757 -19.29 9.32 19.42
C VAL A 757 -18.76 10.48 20.24
N LEU A 758 -17.69 11.12 19.78
CA LEU A 758 -17.09 12.27 20.47
C LEU A 758 -18.05 13.46 20.55
N ILE A 759 -18.85 13.65 19.48
CA ILE A 759 -19.92 14.67 19.45
C ILE A 759 -21.00 14.30 20.49
N ALA A 760 -21.43 13.05 20.56
CA ALA A 760 -22.43 12.59 21.52
C ALA A 760 -21.96 12.68 22.97
N GLN A 761 -20.67 12.55 23.22
CA GLN A 761 -20.03 12.71 24.54
C GLN A 761 -19.78 14.18 24.91
N GLY A 762 -20.01 15.11 23.97
CA GLY A 762 -19.74 16.54 24.19
C GLY A 762 -18.24 16.91 24.14
N THR A 763 -17.38 15.94 23.76
CA THR A 763 -15.95 16.16 23.62
C THR A 763 -15.61 16.91 22.33
N LEU A 764 -16.48 16.82 21.34
CA LEU A 764 -16.33 17.41 20.03
C LEU A 764 -17.62 18.12 19.59
N GLU A 765 -17.52 19.27 18.95
CA GLU A 765 -18.67 19.96 18.35
C GLU A 765 -18.97 19.38 16.94
N GLU A 766 -20.25 19.26 16.60
CA GLU A 766 -20.67 18.86 15.25
C GLU A 766 -20.26 19.93 14.24
N SER A 767 -19.50 19.54 13.22
CA SER A 767 -19.12 20.46 12.15
C SER A 767 -20.28 20.69 11.19
N ILE A 768 -20.67 21.97 11.01
CA ILE A 768 -21.69 22.39 10.04
C ILE A 768 -21.10 22.53 8.63
N LYS A 769 -19.80 22.80 8.55
CA LYS A 769 -19.06 23.03 7.30
C LYS A 769 -18.19 21.84 6.94
N GLU A 770 -17.83 21.73 5.67
CA GLU A 770 -16.73 20.85 5.25
C GLU A 770 -15.45 21.28 5.98
N GLN A 771 -14.68 20.29 6.42
CA GLN A 771 -13.39 20.47 7.08
C GLN A 771 -12.32 19.68 6.35
N TYR A 772 -11.06 20.08 6.50
CA TYR A 772 -9.97 19.32 5.96
C TYR A 772 -9.84 17.97 6.67
N ALA A 773 -9.37 16.97 5.93
CA ALA A 773 -9.02 15.69 6.55
C ALA A 773 -7.71 15.82 7.37
N PRO A 774 -7.57 15.14 8.51
CA PRO A 774 -6.34 15.21 9.33
C PRO A 774 -5.10 14.65 8.62
N TRP A 775 -5.29 13.77 7.63
CA TRP A 775 -4.22 13.22 6.79
C TRP A 775 -3.98 14.05 5.51
N ASP A 776 -4.71 15.16 5.30
CA ASP A 776 -4.46 16.06 4.16
C ASP A 776 -3.06 16.67 4.26
N ARG A 777 -2.28 16.48 3.21
CA ARG A 777 -0.94 17.02 3.03
C ARG A 777 -0.91 17.73 1.68
N PRO A 778 -1.17 19.04 1.66
CA PRO A 778 -1.37 19.76 0.39
C PRO A 778 -0.27 19.59 -0.63
N ILE A 779 0.99 19.53 -0.21
CA ILE A 779 2.13 19.40 -1.09
C ILE A 779 2.97 18.19 -0.68
N THR A 780 3.25 17.34 -1.65
CA THR A 780 4.27 16.29 -1.53
C THR A 780 5.22 16.36 -2.70
N ALA A 781 6.51 16.17 -2.45
CA ALA A 781 7.52 16.09 -3.50
C ALA A 781 8.57 15.03 -3.16
N THR A 782 8.90 14.21 -4.12
CA THR A 782 9.94 13.19 -4.01
C THR A 782 10.85 13.28 -5.23
N LEU A 783 12.16 13.29 -5.00
CA LEU A 783 13.16 13.15 -6.05
C LEU A 783 14.04 11.96 -5.70
N ILE A 784 14.04 10.96 -6.56
CA ILE A 784 14.95 9.81 -6.49
C ILE A 784 15.99 10.00 -7.60
N ALA A 785 17.25 10.11 -7.23
CA ALA A 785 18.37 10.30 -8.13
C ALA A 785 19.37 9.17 -7.94
N ASN A 786 19.56 8.39 -8.97
CA ASN A 786 20.51 7.29 -8.99
C ASN A 786 21.67 7.60 -9.93
N PHE A 787 22.89 7.51 -9.40
CA PHE A 787 24.14 7.69 -10.12
C PHE A 787 24.91 6.37 -10.11
N TYR A 788 25.10 5.78 -11.27
CA TYR A 788 25.85 4.55 -11.45
C TYR A 788 27.09 4.79 -12.31
N VAL A 789 28.22 4.33 -11.84
CA VAL A 789 29.49 4.33 -12.59
C VAL A 789 29.90 2.88 -12.81
N ALA A 790 29.94 2.46 -14.07
CA ALA A 790 30.27 1.08 -14.41
C ALA A 790 31.76 0.77 -14.14
N LYS A 791 32.07 -0.52 -14.13
CA LYS A 791 33.46 -0.99 -14.02
C LYS A 791 34.30 -0.47 -15.17
N ASP A 792 35.53 -0.06 -14.89
CA ASP A 792 36.51 0.53 -15.82
C ASP A 792 36.05 1.87 -16.43
N GLU A 793 34.99 2.49 -15.91
CA GLU A 793 34.60 3.86 -16.20
C GLU A 793 35.10 4.82 -15.11
N ALA A 794 35.57 5.99 -15.50
CA ALA A 794 35.97 7.03 -14.54
C ALA A 794 35.06 8.24 -14.68
N LEU A 795 34.35 8.59 -13.61
CA LEU A 795 33.63 9.86 -13.53
C LEU A 795 34.68 11.00 -13.39
N PHE A 796 34.60 12.02 -14.22
CA PHE A 796 35.55 13.17 -14.22
C PHE A 796 37.02 12.83 -14.45
N GLY A 797 37.34 11.67 -15.02
CA GLY A 797 38.72 11.29 -15.35
C GLY A 797 39.60 10.87 -14.15
N PHE A 798 39.01 10.66 -12.96
CA PHE A 798 39.71 10.19 -11.77
C PHE A 798 39.67 8.67 -11.61
N GLY A 799 40.86 8.04 -11.65
CA GLY A 799 41.21 6.78 -11.03
C GLY A 799 40.49 5.51 -11.54
N ASN A 800 41.19 4.71 -12.34
CA ASN A 800 40.77 3.38 -12.71
C ASN A 800 40.89 2.41 -11.50
N GLY A 801 39.83 1.68 -11.20
CA GLY A 801 39.84 0.53 -10.27
C GLY A 801 39.45 0.82 -8.82
N ILE A 802 39.46 2.08 -8.34
CA ILE A 802 39.00 2.43 -6.99
C ILE A 802 37.68 3.22 -7.04
N LEU A 803 37.55 4.12 -8.03
CA LEU A 803 36.42 5.03 -8.21
C LEU A 803 35.51 4.61 -9.38
N ASP A 804 35.43 3.33 -9.66
CA ASP A 804 34.52 2.72 -10.63
C ASP A 804 33.61 1.68 -9.94
N ASP A 805 32.67 1.09 -10.66
CA ASP A 805 31.74 0.04 -10.20
C ASP A 805 31.07 0.39 -8.83
N TYR A 806 30.42 1.55 -8.78
CA TYR A 806 29.69 2.01 -7.62
C TYR A 806 28.34 2.61 -8.00
N ASN A 807 27.44 2.61 -7.03
CA ASN A 807 26.11 3.19 -7.12
C ASN A 807 25.92 4.18 -5.99
N VAL A 808 25.32 5.35 -6.31
CA VAL A 808 24.90 6.34 -5.32
C VAL A 808 23.41 6.61 -5.56
N ASN A 809 22.60 6.31 -4.59
CA ASN A 809 21.19 6.65 -4.62
C ASN A 809 20.90 7.74 -3.58
N LEU A 810 20.24 8.81 -4.03
CA LEU A 810 19.78 9.92 -3.21
C LEU A 810 18.26 10.01 -3.31
N ARG A 811 17.59 10.06 -2.18
CA ARG A 811 16.16 10.35 -2.08
C ARG A 811 15.95 11.65 -1.34
N PHE A 812 15.39 12.64 -2.01
CA PHE A 812 14.90 13.88 -1.41
C PHE A 812 13.40 13.73 -1.19
N PHE A 813 12.94 13.95 0.00
CA PHE A 813 11.54 13.89 0.35
C PHE A 813 11.11 15.20 1.01
N PHE A 814 10.00 15.74 0.54
CA PHE A 814 9.30 16.88 1.13
C PHE A 814 7.82 16.58 1.23
N GLN A 815 7.22 16.92 2.34
CA GLN A 815 5.78 16.83 2.56
C GLN A 815 5.33 17.98 3.45
N SER A 816 4.23 18.65 3.07
CA SER A 816 3.60 19.66 3.94
C SER A 816 3.28 19.07 5.31
N GLY A 817 3.35 19.90 6.31
CA GLY A 817 3.03 19.53 7.68
C GLY A 817 1.63 18.95 7.85
N LYS A 818 1.41 18.28 8.97
CA LYS A 818 0.13 17.68 9.35
C LYS A 818 -0.93 18.77 9.56
N ARG A 819 -2.16 18.52 9.10
CA ARG A 819 -3.32 19.35 9.48
C ARG A 819 -3.61 19.17 10.96
N TYR A 820 -3.86 20.29 11.65
CA TYR A 820 -4.25 20.26 13.06
C TYR A 820 -5.26 21.37 13.37
N THR A 821 -5.99 21.19 14.46
CA THR A 821 -6.89 22.21 15.01
C THR A 821 -6.07 23.12 15.92
N PRO A 822 -5.97 24.43 15.65
CA PRO A 822 -5.20 25.32 16.49
C PRO A 822 -5.81 25.51 17.86
N ALA A 823 -4.97 25.68 18.89
CA ALA A 823 -5.37 26.05 20.23
C ALA A 823 -4.85 27.43 20.58
N VAL A 824 -5.61 28.17 21.37
CA VAL A 824 -5.27 29.55 21.77
C VAL A 824 -5.48 29.75 23.28
N PHE A 825 -4.82 30.76 23.80
CA PHE A 825 -5.04 31.17 25.18
C PHE A 825 -6.49 31.69 25.34
N THR A 826 -7.21 31.17 26.33
CA THR A 826 -8.62 31.49 26.56
C THR A 826 -8.84 32.87 27.25
N GLY A 827 -7.75 33.50 27.72
CA GLY A 827 -7.80 34.67 28.60
C GLY A 827 -7.96 34.33 30.07
N SER A 828 -8.03 33.06 30.40
CA SER A 828 -8.19 32.56 31.77
C SER A 828 -6.96 31.79 32.22
N TYR A 829 -6.82 31.63 33.53
CA TYR A 829 -5.75 30.89 34.14
C TYR A 829 -6.33 29.75 35.00
N GLU A 830 -5.62 28.62 35.05
CA GLU A 830 -5.89 27.56 35.99
C GLU A 830 -5.72 28.08 37.45
N VAL A 831 -6.26 27.33 38.38
CA VAL A 831 -6.17 27.67 39.80
C VAL A 831 -4.70 27.80 40.26
N ASP A 832 -3.81 27.08 39.64
CA ASP A 832 -2.36 27.08 39.90
C ASP A 832 -1.59 28.18 39.15
N GLY A 833 -2.29 29.08 38.47
CA GLY A 833 -1.70 30.20 37.71
C GLY A 833 -1.21 29.86 36.32
N ARG A 834 -1.40 28.65 35.82
CA ARG A 834 -1.07 28.29 34.43
C ARG A 834 -2.10 28.88 33.45
N PRO A 835 -1.70 29.36 32.27
CA PRO A 835 -2.63 29.85 31.28
C PRO A 835 -3.48 28.69 30.73
N GLN A 836 -4.78 28.90 30.58
CA GLN A 836 -5.68 27.96 29.94
C GLN A 836 -5.65 28.15 28.42
N TYR A 837 -5.51 27.05 27.71
CA TYR A 837 -5.58 27.01 26.26
C TYR A 837 -6.75 26.13 25.84
N ASP A 838 -7.44 26.50 24.78
CA ASP A 838 -8.56 25.74 24.23
C ASP A 838 -8.49 25.71 22.71
N TYR A 839 -9.08 24.69 22.11
CA TYR A 839 -9.15 24.57 20.67
C TYR A 839 -10.05 25.67 20.07
N VAL A 840 -9.60 26.27 18.98
CA VAL A 840 -10.38 27.31 18.30
C VAL A 840 -11.61 26.68 17.66
N ARG A 841 -12.77 27.11 18.15
CA ARG A 841 -14.08 26.61 17.68
C ARG A 841 -14.28 26.92 16.20
N GLY A 842 -14.75 25.93 15.45
CA GLY A 842 -15.03 26.07 14.02
C GLY A 842 -13.80 26.07 13.11
N GLU A 843 -12.57 25.93 13.65
CA GLU A 843 -11.33 25.89 12.89
C GLU A 843 -10.65 24.49 12.91
N ARG A 844 -11.46 23.42 12.83
CA ARG A 844 -10.91 22.06 12.80
C ARG A 844 -10.04 21.84 11.58
N TYR A 845 -8.80 21.37 11.83
CA TYR A 845 -7.80 21.00 10.83
C TYR A 845 -7.46 22.13 9.82
N THR A 846 -7.66 23.40 10.20
CA THR A 846 -7.39 24.55 9.32
C THR A 846 -5.91 24.91 9.27
N ALA A 847 -5.18 24.69 10.35
CA ALA A 847 -3.75 25.00 10.44
C ALA A 847 -2.91 23.83 9.88
N ILE A 848 -1.72 24.18 9.40
CA ILE A 848 -0.71 23.25 8.89
C ILE A 848 0.51 23.35 9.80
N ALA A 849 0.99 22.23 10.29
CA ALA A 849 2.19 22.10 11.11
C ALA A 849 3.46 22.27 10.28
N ASP A 850 4.62 22.17 10.94
CA ASP A 850 5.92 22.21 10.27
C ASP A 850 6.04 21.13 9.19
N ASP A 851 6.62 21.52 8.06
CA ASP A 851 6.87 20.64 6.93
C ASP A 851 7.88 19.54 7.27
N TRP A 852 7.69 18.38 6.65
CA TRP A 852 8.67 17.29 6.70
C TRP A 852 9.62 17.38 5.52
N PHE A 853 10.90 17.27 5.80
CA PHE A 853 11.95 17.21 4.79
C PHE A 853 13.08 16.31 5.28
N TYR A 854 13.50 15.38 4.45
CA TYR A 854 14.70 14.60 4.71
C TYR A 854 15.36 14.15 3.40
N ILE A 855 16.63 13.80 3.53
CA ILE A 855 17.45 13.25 2.45
C ILE A 855 17.97 11.91 2.93
N ASP A 856 17.76 10.85 2.14
CA ASP A 856 18.37 9.56 2.36
C ASP A 856 19.43 9.31 1.30
N LEU A 857 20.48 8.61 1.71
CA LEU A 857 21.62 8.26 0.88
C LEU A 857 21.89 6.77 0.98
N ASN A 858 22.08 6.11 -0.15
CA ASN A 858 22.70 4.80 -0.23
C ASN A 858 23.92 4.88 -1.14
N PHE A 859 25.07 4.52 -0.62
CA PHE A 859 26.30 4.38 -1.38
C PHE A 859 26.72 2.91 -1.37
N GLU A 860 26.88 2.32 -2.54
CA GLU A 860 27.27 0.91 -2.68
C GLU A 860 28.45 0.78 -3.64
N LYS A 861 29.51 0.12 -3.18
CA LYS A 861 30.69 -0.24 -3.97
C LYS A 861 30.66 -1.73 -4.27
N TYR A 862 30.79 -2.07 -5.52
CA TYR A 862 30.83 -3.45 -5.98
C TYR A 862 32.25 -3.96 -6.18
N LEU A 863 32.43 -5.24 -5.88
CA LEU A 863 33.69 -5.98 -6.06
C LEU A 863 33.37 -7.30 -6.77
N LYS A 864 33.80 -7.47 -8.01
CA LYS A 864 33.57 -8.69 -8.78
C LYS A 864 34.79 -9.61 -8.72
N ILE A 865 34.60 -10.84 -8.21
CA ILE A 865 35.61 -11.88 -8.11
C ILE A 865 35.08 -13.12 -8.84
N GLY A 866 35.59 -13.37 -10.05
CA GLY A 866 35.05 -14.40 -10.94
C GLY A 866 33.59 -14.11 -11.32
N GLN A 867 32.72 -15.09 -11.06
CA GLN A 867 31.28 -14.94 -11.28
C GLN A 867 30.53 -14.34 -10.07
N PHE A 868 31.21 -14.15 -8.95
CA PHE A 868 30.63 -13.66 -7.70
C PHE A 868 30.75 -12.14 -7.62
N ARG A 869 29.68 -11.49 -7.18
CA ARG A 869 29.64 -10.05 -6.93
C ARG A 869 29.43 -9.82 -5.45
N PHE A 870 30.41 -9.20 -4.83
CA PHE A 870 30.34 -8.72 -3.45
C PHE A 870 30.03 -7.22 -3.48
N SER A 871 29.34 -6.72 -2.47
CA SER A 871 29.25 -5.29 -2.25
C SER A 871 29.45 -4.92 -0.78
N VAL A 872 29.93 -3.70 -0.59
CA VAL A 872 29.91 -3.01 0.70
C VAL A 872 29.11 -1.74 0.51
N PHE A 873 28.13 -1.49 1.39
CA PHE A 873 27.28 -0.33 1.27
C PHE A 873 27.08 0.39 2.60
N VAL A 874 26.79 1.68 2.47
CA VAL A 874 26.43 2.58 3.56
C VAL A 874 25.06 3.16 3.25
N GLU A 875 24.12 2.94 4.14
CA GLU A 875 22.78 3.51 4.07
C GLU A 875 22.63 4.56 5.17
N VAL A 876 22.28 5.78 4.79
CA VAL A 876 22.05 6.88 5.73
C VAL A 876 20.62 7.37 5.55
N ASN A 877 19.79 7.16 6.54
CA ASN A 877 18.46 7.74 6.59
C ASN A 877 18.53 9.11 7.29
N ASN A 878 17.79 10.07 6.77
CA ASN A 878 17.77 11.45 7.28
C ASN A 878 19.18 12.05 7.41
N LEU A 879 19.90 12.14 6.29
CA LEU A 879 21.30 12.60 6.22
C LEU A 879 21.55 13.91 6.97
N LEU A 880 20.59 14.83 6.92
CA LEU A 880 20.69 16.15 7.55
C LEU A 880 20.37 16.15 9.05
N ASP A 881 19.94 15.03 9.62
CA ASP A 881 19.45 14.90 10.99
C ASP A 881 18.36 15.92 11.34
N ARG A 882 17.51 16.26 10.37
CA ARG A 882 16.41 17.18 10.62
C ARG A 882 15.37 16.52 11.52
N GLN A 883 14.96 17.25 12.56
CA GLN A 883 13.89 16.85 13.45
C GLN A 883 12.55 17.23 12.81
N ASN A 884 11.86 16.24 12.23
CA ASN A 884 10.55 16.41 11.62
C ASN A 884 9.47 16.12 12.66
N SER A 885 8.61 17.09 12.91
CA SER A 885 7.58 17.01 13.95
C SER A 885 6.53 15.93 13.65
N ALA A 886 6.36 14.95 14.52
CA ALA A 886 5.37 13.88 14.39
C ALA A 886 4.15 14.09 15.30
N ILE A 887 4.39 14.37 16.60
CA ILE A 887 3.35 14.76 17.55
C ILE A 887 3.31 16.27 17.61
N ILE A 888 2.18 16.86 17.25
CA ILE A 888 2.05 18.30 17.07
C ILE A 888 1.42 18.96 18.30
N ASN A 889 2.10 19.96 18.86
CA ASN A 889 1.54 20.87 19.82
C ASN A 889 0.55 21.81 19.10
N PRO A 890 -0.75 21.81 19.43
CA PRO A 890 -1.75 22.59 18.73
C PRO A 890 -1.64 24.11 18.98
N VAL A 891 -0.80 24.55 19.90
CA VAL A 891 -0.53 25.97 20.14
C VAL A 891 0.59 26.48 19.22
N THR A 892 1.63 25.67 19.03
CA THR A 892 2.83 26.09 18.29
C THR A 892 2.90 25.57 16.85
N GLY A 893 2.17 24.51 16.53
CA GLY A 893 2.20 23.86 15.21
C GLY A 893 3.43 23.00 14.93
N ARG A 894 4.31 22.83 15.91
CA ARG A 894 5.51 21.98 15.85
C ARG A 894 5.52 20.93 16.96
N ALA A 895 6.49 20.05 16.96
CA ALA A 895 6.64 19.11 18.05
C ALA A 895 6.80 19.85 19.38
N TYR A 896 6.21 19.28 20.41
CA TYR A 896 6.26 19.84 21.75
C TYR A 896 7.71 19.89 22.28
N GLU A 897 8.12 21.04 22.82
CA GLU A 897 9.40 21.23 23.50
C GLU A 897 9.18 21.68 24.94
N TYR A 898 10.19 21.44 25.78
CA TYR A 898 10.11 21.84 27.19
C TYR A 898 9.88 23.35 27.32
N GLY A 899 8.86 23.73 28.11
CA GLY A 899 8.46 25.10 28.30
C GLY A 899 7.46 25.67 27.30
N ASP A 900 7.10 24.88 26.27
CA ASP A 900 6.04 25.29 25.34
C ASP A 900 4.68 25.35 26.05
N PRO A 901 3.80 26.31 25.68
CA PRO A 901 2.45 26.36 26.20
C PRO A 901 1.64 25.13 25.72
N THR A 902 0.79 24.62 26.58
CA THR A 902 -0.12 23.51 26.29
C THR A 902 -1.58 23.93 26.51
N PRO A 903 -2.54 23.38 25.75
CA PRO A 903 -3.95 23.56 26.02
C PRO A 903 -4.31 23.08 27.44
N GLY A 904 -5.23 23.77 28.12
CA GLY A 904 -5.70 23.39 29.46
C GLY A 904 -6.42 22.02 29.48
N SER A 905 -6.94 21.58 28.32
CA SER A 905 -7.53 20.24 28.12
C SER A 905 -6.46 19.13 28.09
N TRP A 906 -5.21 19.46 27.90
CA TRP A 906 -4.12 18.49 27.98
C TRP A 906 -3.85 18.19 29.43
N ASN A 907 -4.24 17.01 29.87
CA ASN A 907 -3.85 16.52 31.17
C ASN A 907 -2.34 16.35 31.15
N ASP A 908 -1.67 17.06 32.06
CA ASP A 908 -0.31 16.67 32.43
C ASP A 908 -0.43 15.34 33.20
N PRO A 909 -0.03 14.22 32.62
CA PRO A 909 -0.20 12.93 33.27
C PRO A 909 0.67 12.81 34.52
N LEU A 910 1.68 13.69 34.66
CA LEU A 910 2.60 13.61 35.76
C LEU A 910 2.08 14.27 37.03
N TYR A 911 1.58 15.49 36.97
CA TYR A 911 1.20 16.24 38.15
C TYR A 911 0.07 17.22 37.86
N PRO A 912 -1.17 16.75 37.75
CA PRO A 912 -2.29 17.61 37.40
C PRO A 912 -2.53 18.73 38.42
N ASP A 913 -1.99 18.60 39.63
CA ASP A 913 -2.21 19.52 40.75
C ASP A 913 -0.96 20.34 41.15
N LEU A 914 0.19 20.15 40.48
CA LEU A 914 1.44 20.83 40.82
C LEU A 914 1.79 21.96 39.82
N GLN A 915 2.30 23.07 40.33
CA GLN A 915 2.76 24.21 39.52
C GLN A 915 4.06 23.96 38.76
N ALA A 916 4.78 22.92 39.07
CA ALA A 916 6.10 22.69 38.48
C ALA A 916 6.00 22.29 37.02
N PRO A 917 6.90 22.71 36.15
CA PRO A 917 6.91 22.39 34.73
C PRO A 917 7.41 20.95 34.52
N LEU A 918 6.82 20.00 35.21
CA LEU A 918 7.09 18.60 34.98
C LEU A 918 6.27 18.13 33.80
N ASN A 919 6.84 18.27 32.64
CA ASN A 919 6.18 17.93 31.39
C ASN A 919 6.85 16.71 30.77
N PRO A 920 6.13 15.59 30.60
CA PRO A 920 6.69 14.36 30.06
C PRO A 920 6.97 14.44 28.57
N TYR A 921 6.29 15.30 27.83
CA TYR A 921 6.40 15.38 26.37
C TYR A 921 7.81 15.64 25.84
N PRO A 922 8.67 16.48 26.46
CA PRO A 922 10.04 16.67 26.01
C PRO A 922 10.87 15.38 25.96
N TYR A 923 10.51 14.41 26.75
CA TYR A 923 11.21 13.12 26.85
C TYR A 923 10.63 12.04 25.95
N ASN A 924 9.46 12.28 25.33
CA ASN A 924 8.89 11.31 24.38
C ASN A 924 9.68 11.33 23.06
N PRO A 925 10.44 10.28 22.73
CA PRO A 925 11.23 10.24 21.49
C PRO A 925 10.36 10.22 20.23
N ALA A 926 9.11 9.78 20.32
CA ALA A 926 8.17 9.72 19.21
C ALA A 926 7.62 11.09 18.77
N ARG A 927 7.91 12.16 19.50
CA ARG A 927 7.52 13.52 19.08
C ARG A 927 8.12 13.97 17.75
N TYR A 928 9.22 13.34 17.35
CA TYR A 928 9.85 13.53 16.05
C TYR A 928 9.88 12.22 15.27
N LEU A 929 9.89 12.31 13.94
CA LEU A 929 10.22 11.18 13.08
C LEU A 929 11.65 10.70 13.37
N THR A 930 11.98 9.53 12.85
CA THR A 930 13.30 8.91 13.04
C THR A 930 14.42 9.89 12.72
N ARG A 931 15.35 10.02 13.66
CA ARG A 931 16.59 10.79 13.55
C ARG A 931 17.52 10.15 12.52
N ARG A 932 18.64 10.82 12.22
CA ARG A 932 19.65 10.22 11.34
C ARG A 932 20.07 8.85 11.87
N ASN A 933 20.02 7.87 10.97
CA ASN A 933 20.49 6.51 11.24
C ASN A 933 21.47 6.09 10.15
N VAL A 934 22.60 5.52 10.53
CA VAL A 934 23.65 5.05 9.62
C VAL A 934 23.78 3.54 9.76
N LYS A 935 23.55 2.81 8.66
CA LYS A 935 23.72 1.36 8.59
C LYS A 935 24.89 1.04 7.67
N LEU A 936 25.73 0.12 8.10
CA LEU A 936 26.74 -0.50 7.25
C LEU A 936 26.29 -1.89 6.85
N GLY A 937 26.51 -2.25 5.61
CA GLY A 937 26.12 -3.55 5.11
C GLY A 937 27.09 -4.15 4.12
N VAL A 938 26.97 -5.46 3.98
CA VAL A 938 27.67 -6.27 2.99
C VAL A 938 26.66 -7.13 2.26
N SER A 939 26.86 -7.32 0.96
CA SER A 939 26.06 -8.28 0.19
C SER A 939 26.93 -9.19 -0.68
N PHE A 940 26.34 -10.31 -1.04
CA PHE A 940 26.93 -11.32 -1.91
C PHE A 940 25.86 -11.77 -2.91
N LYS A 941 26.19 -11.74 -4.20
CA LYS A 941 25.28 -12.13 -5.30
C LYS A 941 26.04 -13.03 -6.30
N PHE A 942 25.39 -14.09 -6.77
CA PHE A 942 25.91 -14.99 -7.81
C PHE A 942 24.82 -15.42 -8.78
#